data_ac4c9f93df6cc7ce1a0db95cda01ab54
#
_entry.id   ac4c9f93df6cc7ce1a0db95cda01ab54
#
_cell.length_a   1.000
_cell.length_b   1.000
_cell.length_c   1.000
_cell.angle_alpha   90.00
_cell.angle_beta   90.00
_cell.angle_gamma   90.00
#
_symmetry.space_group_name_H-M   'P 1'
#
loop_
_entity.id
_entity.type
_entity.pdbx_description
1 polymer ?
#
loop_
_entity_poly.entity_id
_entity_poly.type
_entity_poly.pdbx_seq_one_letter_code
_entity_poly.pdbx_strand_id
1 'polypeptide(L)'
;MNRGEYLRDVRHVDKSLSVVDHSIFYEPFAEIYQPGDEYLCVVAACLPDSSDNWRITRDGVWFHVHTPRIVIPAQGWKVHLSSLPSNSIAILTVAATVAVKGDIPFKFALDPRIRSLMCSKSWYRGGSGKFITFYPSNLDQFKWLLEELYERLRGEAGPYILSDKRYKDCRALYYRYGGMASHYELEITGQRAPVLLSPDGSAIPDERKPYFEPPPWETDPFHEEMVEDTGTVMARRYAVKNALSFSNSGGVYLAHDVKLGREVIIKEARPNTVVDDWGHDAVSRLTKEHQILKLLAPTGRVPEPVEMFEEWEHAFLVEEYIKGDDLRELLLTRSPLMRVRPTLAESTAYYELFRTLSKGIIRAIGCVHQHGIVFGDISPNNVKVIPETLEIRLIDLESACRLATDDPTVLHTLGFRRRDKPDSEPGTQADDLHAIASVMLYLIFPISALSVLKNDVFTSVFRVMLADLGWSDTPVYPVVHGLSSGEMSCDQACALLDSPVHLRPPSYAEEVEENFCEAAARKLGEFLLHHIKPAGEVLFPADPFIQLTNPLSLGFGACGVLYALKKSGIEIPPSAFVWLEERLDTVDPGTFAPGLLTGTAGIAWCLLELGAEDRAAHFMQLANESGLRTAHHSYFYGMAGIGIANLALYHRTGNVRYLNTAVELASQLLDHSHENDRGLHWKSGDLVQVGLGYGQSGVALFFLRLFEVSGDEKWLRAGRQALLFDISHGVELEAGTLTFPRGVNDTTVEPYLEEGSAGVARVALRFGMFEQAESMLLDVHRKYAVFAGLLYGTGSFVDILTDARQFLDEQKYRLMMRRPLAGIRDIYLLKRQEGWATPGDGLFRVSCDYATGVAGVLRAFDRAGRLDAADFSLDEFGRVAVPRNASLCTPAVTR
;
A
#
# COMPACT_ATOMS: atom_id res chain seq x y z
N MET A 1 -12.68 -0.09 6.37
CA MET A 1 -11.68 -0.62 5.42
C MET A 1 -10.28 -0.37 5.98
N ASN A 2 -9.45 -1.38 5.94
CA ASN A 2 -8.12 -1.31 6.56
C ASN A 2 -7.16 -0.62 5.56
N ARG A 3 -6.29 0.31 6.01
CA ARG A 3 -5.24 0.96 5.20
C ARG A 3 -4.48 -0.03 4.31
N GLY A 4 -4.27 -1.24 4.80
CA GLY A 4 -3.61 -2.30 4.05
C GLY A 4 -4.32 -2.78 2.77
N GLU A 5 -5.64 -2.73 2.70
CA GLU A 5 -6.41 -3.11 1.51
C GLU A 5 -6.46 -1.99 0.47
N TYR A 6 -6.67 -0.74 0.90
CA TYR A 6 -6.66 0.43 0.03
C TYR A 6 -5.31 0.69 -0.62
N LEU A 7 -4.25 0.63 0.18
CA LEU A 7 -2.89 0.80 -0.33
C LEU A 7 -2.46 -0.32 -1.28
N ARG A 8 -3.10 -1.50 -1.23
CA ARG A 8 -2.82 -2.57 -2.22
C ARG A 8 -3.22 -2.16 -3.63
N ASP A 9 -4.41 -1.60 -3.82
CA ASP A 9 -4.91 -1.24 -5.15
C ASP A 9 -4.13 -0.08 -5.77
N VAL A 10 -3.87 0.98 -4.99
CA VAL A 10 -3.07 2.13 -5.46
C VAL A 10 -1.62 1.74 -5.71
N ARG A 11 -1.02 0.94 -4.84
CA ARG A 11 0.34 0.42 -5.04
C ARG A 11 0.43 -0.53 -6.23
N HIS A 12 -0.64 -1.25 -6.58
CA HIS A 12 -0.67 -2.08 -7.79
C HIS A 12 -0.66 -1.22 -9.04
N VAL A 13 -1.45 -0.15 -9.09
CA VAL A 13 -1.41 0.82 -10.20
C VAL A 13 -0.06 1.51 -10.26
N ASP A 14 0.48 1.99 -9.14
CA ASP A 14 1.78 2.65 -9.09
C ASP A 14 2.93 1.69 -9.43
N LYS A 15 2.90 0.44 -8.99
CA LYS A 15 3.86 -0.58 -9.43
C LYS A 15 3.77 -0.85 -10.92
N SER A 16 2.56 -0.86 -11.49
CA SER A 16 2.38 -0.99 -12.94
C SER A 16 2.94 0.22 -13.69
N LEU A 17 2.75 1.42 -13.14
CA LEU A 17 3.31 2.65 -13.69
C LEU A 17 4.83 2.75 -13.47
N SER A 18 5.39 2.16 -12.44
CA SER A 18 6.84 2.12 -12.17
C SER A 18 7.64 1.37 -13.23
N VAL A 19 7.01 0.45 -13.96
CA VAL A 19 7.62 -0.22 -15.13
C VAL A 19 7.82 0.79 -16.28
N VAL A 20 7.06 1.86 -16.29
CA VAL A 20 7.06 2.89 -17.33
C VAL A 20 7.99 4.06 -16.99
N ASP A 21 8.31 4.21 -15.70
CA ASP A 21 9.08 5.31 -15.15
C ASP A 21 10.20 4.83 -14.22
N HIS A 22 11.39 5.42 -14.37
CA HIS A 22 12.56 5.15 -13.54
C HIS A 22 12.76 6.18 -12.41
N SER A 23 11.72 6.99 -12.08
CA SER A 23 11.81 7.95 -10.99
C SER A 23 12.03 7.23 -9.64
N ILE A 24 12.84 7.84 -8.80
CA ILE A 24 13.00 7.39 -7.41
C ILE A 24 11.86 7.89 -6.51
N PHE A 25 10.94 8.69 -7.06
CA PHE A 25 9.81 9.29 -6.35
C PHE A 25 8.49 8.71 -6.81
N TYR A 26 7.48 8.83 -5.96
CA TYR A 26 6.08 8.76 -6.37
C TYR A 26 5.69 10.11 -6.96
N GLU A 27 5.41 10.14 -8.25
CA GLU A 27 5.08 11.38 -8.96
C GLU A 27 3.74 11.22 -9.70
N PRO A 28 2.98 12.33 -9.89
CA PRO A 28 1.76 12.28 -10.69
C PRO A 28 2.06 11.78 -12.10
N PHE A 29 1.34 10.77 -12.55
CA PHE A 29 1.56 10.14 -13.85
C PHE A 29 1.55 11.15 -15.01
N ALA A 30 0.65 12.15 -14.95
CA ALA A 30 0.54 13.18 -15.97
C ALA A 30 1.82 14.02 -16.11
N GLU A 31 2.59 14.19 -15.04
CA GLU A 31 3.84 14.99 -15.05
C GLU A 31 5.03 14.22 -15.62
N ILE A 32 5.09 12.91 -15.38
CA ILE A 32 6.27 12.09 -15.73
C ILE A 32 6.14 11.34 -17.04
N TYR A 33 4.90 11.06 -17.50
CA TYR A 33 4.67 10.28 -18.68
C TYR A 33 4.36 11.15 -19.90
N GLN A 34 5.20 11.03 -20.95
CA GLN A 34 4.96 11.64 -22.26
C GLN A 34 4.44 10.54 -23.19
N PRO A 35 3.14 10.60 -23.61
CA PRO A 35 2.59 9.59 -24.49
C PRO A 35 3.18 9.68 -25.90
N GLY A 36 3.28 8.54 -26.56
CA GLY A 36 3.45 8.48 -28.02
C GLY A 36 2.24 9.10 -28.73
N ASP A 37 2.42 9.50 -29.99
CA ASP A 37 1.38 10.16 -30.79
C ASP A 37 0.59 9.19 -31.68
N GLU A 38 0.92 7.91 -31.70
CA GLU A 38 0.35 6.92 -32.62
C GLU A 38 -1.17 6.88 -32.56
N TYR A 39 -1.76 6.78 -31.37
CA TYR A 39 -3.22 6.75 -31.20
C TYR A 39 -3.84 8.13 -31.39
N LEU A 40 -3.15 9.17 -30.92
CA LEU A 40 -3.60 10.55 -31.07
C LEU A 40 -3.73 10.93 -32.54
N CYS A 41 -2.72 10.61 -33.38
CA CYS A 41 -2.74 10.84 -34.82
C CYS A 41 -3.88 10.13 -35.53
N VAL A 42 -4.15 8.86 -35.16
CA VAL A 42 -5.26 8.08 -35.71
C VAL A 42 -6.60 8.76 -35.45
N VAL A 43 -6.85 9.16 -34.20
CA VAL A 43 -8.11 9.80 -33.82
C VAL A 43 -8.21 11.20 -34.45
N ALA A 44 -7.15 12.01 -34.43
CA ALA A 44 -7.13 13.32 -35.07
C ALA A 44 -7.47 13.28 -36.56
N ALA A 45 -6.98 12.28 -37.28
CA ALA A 45 -7.30 12.06 -38.71
C ALA A 45 -8.76 11.68 -38.97
N CYS A 46 -9.48 11.17 -37.97
CA CYS A 46 -10.91 10.84 -38.07
C CYS A 46 -11.83 12.01 -37.73
N LEU A 47 -11.31 13.09 -37.14
CA LEU A 47 -12.12 14.26 -36.77
C LEU A 47 -12.36 15.15 -38.00
N PRO A 48 -13.51 15.85 -38.10
CA PRO A 48 -13.82 16.75 -39.18
C PRO A 48 -12.86 17.95 -39.25
N ASP A 49 -12.46 18.35 -40.44
CA ASP A 49 -11.57 19.52 -40.72
C ASP A 49 -12.18 20.85 -40.29
N SER A 50 -13.49 20.95 -40.15
CA SER A 50 -14.13 22.17 -39.67
C SER A 50 -13.96 22.29 -38.17
N SER A 51 -13.53 23.48 -37.75
CA SER A 51 -13.29 23.93 -36.37
C SER A 51 -14.49 23.70 -35.39
N ASP A 52 -15.47 22.98 -35.77
CA ASP A 52 -16.73 22.83 -35.06
C ASP A 52 -16.68 21.71 -34.02
N ASN A 53 -15.87 21.99 -32.99
CA ASN A 53 -16.19 21.61 -31.65
C ASN A 53 -15.70 20.26 -31.09
N TRP A 54 -15.04 19.37 -31.84
CA TRP A 54 -14.40 18.22 -31.28
C TRP A 54 -13.07 18.62 -30.58
N ARG A 55 -12.91 18.27 -29.34
CA ARG A 55 -11.70 18.54 -28.52
C ARG A 55 -11.14 17.25 -28.00
N ILE A 56 -9.82 17.15 -27.97
CA ILE A 56 -9.10 16.07 -27.34
C ILE A 56 -8.43 16.66 -26.09
N THR A 57 -8.73 16.09 -24.93
CA THR A 57 -8.12 16.44 -23.64
C THR A 57 -7.51 15.21 -23.01
N ARG A 58 -6.41 15.38 -22.26
CA ARG A 58 -5.77 14.30 -21.51
C ARG A 58 -6.26 14.33 -20.06
N ASP A 59 -6.58 13.13 -19.52
CA ASP A 59 -6.83 12.92 -18.11
C ASP A 59 -6.27 11.56 -17.69
N GLY A 60 -5.30 11.53 -16.77
CA GLY A 60 -4.59 10.35 -16.35
C GLY A 60 -4.02 9.54 -17.52
N VAL A 61 -4.48 8.29 -17.67
CA VAL A 61 -4.05 7.35 -18.73
C VAL A 61 -4.90 7.41 -20.00
N TRP A 62 -5.78 8.42 -20.13
CA TRP A 62 -6.77 8.53 -21.18
C TRP A 62 -6.65 9.81 -21.99
N PHE A 63 -6.95 9.72 -23.30
CA PHE A 63 -7.43 10.85 -24.07
C PHE A 63 -8.95 10.83 -24.15
N HIS A 64 -9.59 11.94 -23.82
CA HIS A 64 -11.03 12.16 -23.92
C HIS A 64 -11.35 12.97 -25.18
N VAL A 65 -12.27 12.48 -25.99
CA VAL A 65 -12.76 13.11 -27.21
C VAL A 65 -14.20 13.53 -27.00
N HIS A 66 -14.45 14.81 -26.99
CA HIS A 66 -15.76 15.38 -26.66
C HIS A 66 -16.06 16.63 -27.45
N THR A 67 -17.33 17.00 -27.48
CA THR A 67 -17.82 18.25 -28.08
C THR A 67 -18.71 18.99 -27.08
N PRO A 68 -18.59 20.35 -26.99
CA PRO A 68 -19.43 21.15 -26.10
C PRO A 68 -20.94 21.07 -26.38
N ARG A 69 -21.32 20.56 -27.56
CA ARG A 69 -22.74 20.41 -27.93
C ARG A 69 -23.45 19.25 -27.21
N ILE A 70 -22.69 18.32 -26.68
CA ILE A 70 -23.23 17.09 -26.08
C ILE A 70 -22.93 17.09 -24.59
N VAL A 71 -24.00 16.99 -23.82
CA VAL A 71 -23.90 16.76 -22.37
C VAL A 71 -23.87 15.28 -22.14
N ILE A 72 -22.75 14.79 -21.56
CA ILE A 72 -22.64 13.39 -21.16
C ILE A 72 -23.57 13.17 -19.95
N PRO A 73 -24.47 12.14 -19.97
CA PRO A 73 -25.30 11.82 -18.82
C PRO A 73 -24.45 11.46 -17.60
N ALA A 74 -24.97 11.68 -16.40
CA ALA A 74 -24.29 11.30 -15.18
C ALA A 74 -23.99 9.79 -15.11
N GLN A 75 -24.94 8.97 -15.57
CA GLN A 75 -24.86 7.51 -15.61
C GLN A 75 -25.69 6.97 -16.79
N GLY A 76 -25.38 5.75 -17.22
CA GLY A 76 -26.09 5.12 -18.33
C GLY A 76 -25.35 3.90 -18.90
N TRP A 77 -25.91 3.37 -20.01
CA TRP A 77 -25.31 2.27 -20.75
C TRP A 77 -24.06 2.75 -21.51
N LYS A 78 -22.90 2.21 -21.15
CA LYS A 78 -21.60 2.47 -21.78
C LYS A 78 -21.22 1.32 -22.70
N VAL A 79 -20.46 1.65 -23.75
CA VAL A 79 -19.86 0.65 -24.65
C VAL A 79 -18.36 0.67 -24.46
N HIS A 80 -17.76 -0.51 -24.37
CA HIS A 80 -16.31 -0.67 -24.28
C HIS A 80 -15.78 -1.52 -25.42
N LEU A 81 -14.62 -1.14 -25.94
CA LEU A 81 -13.84 -1.98 -26.85
C LEU A 81 -12.57 -2.44 -26.16
N SER A 82 -12.26 -3.71 -26.32
CA SER A 82 -10.94 -4.29 -26.03
C SER A 82 -10.13 -4.48 -27.29
N SER A 83 -8.81 -4.64 -27.19
CA SER A 83 -7.94 -4.84 -28.35
C SER A 83 -6.69 -5.65 -28.00
N LEU A 84 -6.10 -6.26 -29.02
CA LEU A 84 -4.74 -6.79 -29.00
C LEU A 84 -3.75 -5.72 -29.46
N PRO A 85 -2.43 -5.89 -29.23
CA PRO A 85 -1.41 -5.04 -29.82
C PRO A 85 -1.53 -4.96 -31.34
N SER A 86 -1.81 -6.09 -32.01
CA SER A 86 -1.85 -6.23 -33.47
C SER A 86 -3.05 -5.55 -34.13
N ASN A 87 -4.18 -5.37 -33.44
CA ASN A 87 -5.40 -4.81 -34.04
C ASN A 87 -5.85 -3.46 -33.43
N SER A 88 -5.10 -2.92 -32.48
CA SER A 88 -5.49 -1.73 -31.74
C SER A 88 -5.71 -0.49 -32.63
N ILE A 89 -4.85 -0.25 -33.62
CA ILE A 89 -4.98 0.86 -34.56
C ILE A 89 -6.23 0.69 -35.44
N ALA A 90 -6.48 -0.50 -35.96
CA ALA A 90 -7.66 -0.78 -36.78
C ALA A 90 -8.97 -0.58 -35.97
N ILE A 91 -9.03 -1.11 -34.74
CA ILE A 91 -10.17 -0.95 -33.83
C ILE A 91 -10.36 0.53 -33.49
N LEU A 92 -9.29 1.28 -33.20
CA LEU A 92 -9.37 2.71 -32.87
C LEU A 92 -9.87 3.55 -34.04
N THR A 93 -9.43 3.24 -35.27
CA THR A 93 -9.89 3.91 -36.50
C THR A 93 -11.40 3.72 -36.71
N VAL A 94 -11.88 2.49 -36.57
CA VAL A 94 -13.32 2.19 -36.67
C VAL A 94 -14.10 2.90 -35.56
N ALA A 95 -13.60 2.82 -34.32
CA ALA A 95 -14.19 3.43 -33.14
C ALA A 95 -14.37 4.95 -33.30
N ALA A 96 -13.31 5.66 -33.69
CA ALA A 96 -13.33 7.12 -33.88
C ALA A 96 -14.28 7.52 -35.03
N THR A 97 -14.23 6.80 -36.15
CA THR A 97 -15.12 7.05 -37.30
C THR A 97 -16.61 6.89 -36.92
N VAL A 98 -16.95 5.82 -36.20
CA VAL A 98 -18.34 5.57 -35.76
C VAL A 98 -18.77 6.58 -34.71
N ALA A 99 -17.90 6.91 -33.75
CA ALA A 99 -18.19 7.92 -32.71
C ALA A 99 -18.47 9.28 -33.30
N VAL A 100 -17.65 9.74 -34.24
CA VAL A 100 -17.86 11.03 -34.93
C VAL A 100 -19.14 11.03 -35.75
N LYS A 101 -19.43 9.93 -36.51
CA LYS A 101 -20.69 9.77 -37.27
C LYS A 101 -21.93 9.84 -36.38
N GLY A 102 -21.84 9.31 -35.17
CA GLY A 102 -22.94 9.25 -34.21
C GLY A 102 -23.00 10.40 -33.23
N ASP A 103 -22.10 11.38 -33.31
CA ASP A 103 -21.94 12.44 -32.32
C ASP A 103 -21.80 11.89 -30.86
N ILE A 104 -20.96 10.86 -30.66
CA ILE A 104 -20.80 10.16 -29.36
C ILE A 104 -19.44 10.51 -28.74
N PRO A 105 -19.40 11.14 -27.54
CA PRO A 105 -18.17 11.31 -26.79
C PRO A 105 -17.54 9.96 -26.43
N PHE A 106 -16.21 9.90 -26.46
CA PHE A 106 -15.50 8.68 -26.10
C PHE A 106 -14.14 9.00 -25.49
N LYS A 107 -13.51 8.00 -24.89
CA LYS A 107 -12.13 8.04 -24.43
C LYS A 107 -11.35 6.82 -24.92
N PHE A 108 -10.04 6.95 -25.04
CA PHE A 108 -9.14 5.88 -25.43
C PHE A 108 -7.80 5.97 -24.69
N ALA A 109 -7.09 4.84 -24.54
CA ALA A 109 -5.77 4.80 -23.91
C ALA A 109 -4.77 5.72 -24.62
N LEU A 110 -3.87 6.36 -23.87
CA LEU A 110 -2.93 7.36 -24.38
C LEU A 110 -2.10 6.85 -25.58
N ASP A 111 -1.58 5.63 -25.50
CA ASP A 111 -0.71 5.03 -26.53
C ASP A 111 -0.65 3.49 -26.40
N PRO A 112 0.07 2.78 -27.30
CA PRO A 112 0.21 1.32 -27.23
C PRO A 112 0.82 0.80 -25.93
N ARG A 113 1.76 1.54 -25.32
CA ARG A 113 2.41 1.17 -24.08
C ARG A 113 1.43 1.21 -22.91
N ILE A 114 0.62 2.28 -22.81
CA ILE A 114 -0.43 2.38 -21.78
C ILE A 114 -1.52 1.34 -21.99
N ARG A 115 -1.93 1.06 -23.24
CA ARG A 115 -2.87 -0.03 -23.52
C ARG A 115 -2.34 -1.39 -23.01
N SER A 116 -1.06 -1.69 -23.25
CA SER A 116 -0.42 -2.92 -22.76
C SER A 116 -0.39 -2.96 -21.22
N LEU A 117 -0.03 -1.83 -20.59
CA LEU A 117 -0.03 -1.70 -19.14
C LEU A 117 -1.41 -1.95 -18.52
N MET A 118 -2.49 -1.44 -19.14
CA MET A 118 -3.87 -1.66 -18.69
C MET A 118 -4.32 -3.12 -18.81
N CYS A 119 -3.60 -3.96 -19.55
CA CYS A 119 -3.79 -5.40 -19.62
C CYS A 119 -2.76 -6.19 -18.80
N SER A 120 -1.82 -5.52 -18.11
CA SER A 120 -0.76 -6.18 -17.34
C SER A 120 -1.30 -6.91 -16.11
N LYS A 121 -0.52 -7.87 -15.58
CA LYS A 121 -0.88 -8.68 -14.40
C LYS A 121 -1.19 -7.82 -13.16
N SER A 122 -0.50 -6.69 -13.01
CA SER A 122 -0.60 -5.78 -11.88
C SER A 122 -1.69 -4.70 -12.01
N TRP A 123 -2.29 -4.53 -13.20
CA TRP A 123 -3.37 -3.57 -13.37
C TRP A 123 -4.63 -4.00 -12.62
N TYR A 124 -5.43 -3.03 -12.15
CA TYR A 124 -6.63 -3.36 -11.41
C TYR A 124 -7.68 -4.10 -12.29
N ARG A 125 -8.22 -5.19 -11.78
CA ARG A 125 -9.01 -6.17 -12.54
C ARG A 125 -10.30 -5.58 -13.16
N GLY A 126 -10.96 -4.65 -12.47
CA GLY A 126 -12.19 -4.00 -12.94
C GLY A 126 -12.02 -3.05 -14.14
N GLY A 127 -10.77 -2.65 -14.44
CA GLY A 127 -10.41 -1.80 -15.59
C GLY A 127 -9.74 -2.55 -16.73
N SER A 128 -9.42 -3.81 -16.52
CA SER A 128 -8.67 -4.62 -17.49
C SER A 128 -9.40 -4.74 -18.83
N GLY A 129 -8.65 -4.61 -19.92
CA GLY A 129 -9.17 -4.76 -21.28
C GLY A 129 -9.95 -3.56 -21.84
N LYS A 130 -10.25 -2.54 -21.04
CA LYS A 130 -11.02 -1.36 -21.49
C LYS A 130 -10.13 -0.41 -22.29
N PHE A 131 -9.94 -0.68 -23.56
CA PHE A 131 -9.11 0.15 -24.46
C PHE A 131 -9.82 1.44 -24.86
N ILE A 132 -11.12 1.37 -25.22
CA ILE A 132 -11.95 2.51 -25.61
C ILE A 132 -13.26 2.46 -24.83
N THR A 133 -13.78 3.62 -24.43
CA THR A 133 -15.09 3.74 -23.75
C THR A 133 -15.93 4.82 -24.43
N PHE A 134 -17.17 4.52 -24.79
CA PHE A 134 -18.11 5.45 -25.38
C PHE A 134 -19.22 5.82 -24.38
N TYR A 135 -19.73 7.04 -24.54
CA TYR A 135 -20.73 7.65 -23.68
C TYR A 135 -21.99 8.04 -24.46
N PRO A 136 -22.86 7.08 -24.87
CA PRO A 136 -24.11 7.38 -25.56
C PRO A 136 -25.04 8.21 -24.66
N SER A 137 -25.75 9.17 -25.26
CA SER A 137 -26.64 10.08 -24.53
C SER A 137 -28.00 9.45 -24.16
N ASN A 138 -28.37 8.36 -24.83
CA ASN A 138 -29.63 7.67 -24.61
C ASN A 138 -29.60 6.23 -25.15
N LEU A 139 -30.69 5.46 -24.87
CA LEU A 139 -30.76 4.04 -25.20
C LEU A 139 -30.79 3.76 -26.74
N ASP A 140 -31.37 4.65 -27.53
CA ASP A 140 -31.44 4.47 -29.00
C ASP A 140 -30.03 4.64 -29.62
N GLN A 141 -29.31 5.67 -29.18
CA GLN A 141 -27.95 5.89 -29.59
C GLN A 141 -27.01 4.76 -29.13
N PHE A 142 -27.24 4.23 -27.92
CA PHE A 142 -26.49 3.07 -27.39
C PHE A 142 -26.71 1.83 -28.28
N LYS A 143 -27.96 1.51 -28.65
CA LYS A 143 -28.27 0.38 -29.51
C LYS A 143 -27.71 0.54 -30.90
N TRP A 144 -27.83 1.76 -31.48
CA TRP A 144 -27.27 2.08 -32.77
C TRP A 144 -25.74 1.93 -32.80
N LEU A 145 -25.07 2.41 -31.76
CA LEU A 145 -23.61 2.30 -31.63
C LEU A 145 -23.13 0.85 -31.60
N LEU A 146 -23.81 0.01 -30.81
CA LEU A 146 -23.45 -1.42 -30.72
C LEU A 146 -23.59 -2.14 -32.07
N GLU A 147 -24.65 -1.88 -32.83
CA GLU A 147 -24.83 -2.49 -34.14
C GLU A 147 -23.81 -1.98 -35.16
N GLU A 148 -23.56 -0.66 -35.24
CA GLU A 148 -22.56 -0.09 -36.14
C GLU A 148 -21.14 -0.62 -35.85
N LEU A 149 -20.78 -0.75 -34.58
CA LEU A 149 -19.50 -1.32 -34.18
C LEU A 149 -19.43 -2.82 -34.47
N TYR A 150 -20.51 -3.57 -34.17
CA TYR A 150 -20.56 -5.00 -34.43
C TYR A 150 -20.36 -5.35 -35.91
N GLU A 151 -21.07 -4.68 -36.82
CA GLU A 151 -20.93 -4.92 -38.26
C GLU A 151 -19.51 -4.70 -38.78
N ARG A 152 -18.72 -3.86 -38.13
CA ARG A 152 -17.36 -3.51 -38.56
C ARG A 152 -16.28 -4.28 -37.82
N LEU A 153 -16.56 -4.75 -36.60
CA LEU A 153 -15.58 -5.36 -35.69
C LEU A 153 -15.87 -6.84 -35.40
N ARG A 154 -16.93 -7.43 -35.94
CA ARG A 154 -17.17 -8.87 -35.78
C ARG A 154 -15.98 -9.62 -36.33
N GLY A 155 -15.39 -10.52 -35.57
CA GLY A 155 -14.18 -11.23 -35.92
C GLY A 155 -12.90 -10.65 -35.29
N GLU A 156 -12.97 -9.41 -34.78
CA GLU A 156 -11.91 -8.85 -33.97
C GLU A 156 -11.93 -9.43 -32.55
N ALA A 157 -10.76 -9.48 -31.92
CA ALA A 157 -10.60 -10.04 -30.56
C ALA A 157 -9.78 -9.12 -29.66
N GLY A 158 -10.03 -9.23 -28.36
CA GLY A 158 -9.27 -8.61 -27.30
C GLY A 158 -9.53 -9.34 -25.96
N PRO A 159 -8.91 -8.90 -24.87
CA PRO A 159 -9.22 -9.44 -23.54
C PRO A 159 -10.71 -9.31 -23.20
N TYR A 160 -11.27 -10.35 -22.59
CA TYR A 160 -12.64 -10.27 -22.06
C TYR A 160 -12.70 -9.22 -20.91
N ILE A 161 -13.71 -8.35 -20.95
CA ILE A 161 -13.93 -7.34 -19.91
C ILE A 161 -14.89 -7.92 -18.87
N LEU A 162 -14.36 -8.32 -17.71
CA LEU A 162 -15.11 -9.09 -16.71
C LEU A 162 -16.38 -8.43 -16.18
N SER A 163 -16.38 -7.11 -15.99
CA SER A 163 -17.54 -6.36 -15.48
C SER A 163 -18.62 -6.09 -16.52
N ASP A 164 -18.41 -6.52 -17.76
CA ASP A 164 -19.22 -6.15 -18.91
C ASP A 164 -19.83 -7.40 -19.57
N LYS A 165 -20.92 -7.24 -20.28
CA LYS A 165 -21.50 -8.27 -21.14
C LYS A 165 -20.98 -8.09 -22.56
N ARG A 166 -20.57 -9.20 -23.18
CA ARG A 166 -20.19 -9.21 -24.59
C ARG A 166 -21.42 -8.95 -25.46
N TYR A 167 -21.26 -8.16 -26.52
CA TYR A 167 -22.28 -7.95 -27.49
C TYR A 167 -22.22 -8.98 -28.60
N LYS A 168 -23.23 -9.83 -28.68
CA LYS A 168 -23.30 -10.99 -29.61
C LYS A 168 -22.02 -11.84 -29.49
N ASP A 169 -21.42 -12.22 -30.60
CA ASP A 169 -20.19 -13.03 -30.67
C ASP A 169 -18.90 -12.23 -30.87
N CYS A 170 -18.97 -10.88 -30.86
CA CYS A 170 -17.78 -10.04 -31.07
C CYS A 170 -16.89 -10.03 -29.80
N ARG A 171 -15.69 -10.60 -29.90
CA ARG A 171 -14.73 -10.74 -28.78
C ARG A 171 -13.99 -9.44 -28.44
N ALA A 172 -14.32 -8.32 -29.11
CA ALA A 172 -13.76 -7.01 -28.83
C ALA A 172 -14.80 -6.00 -28.32
N LEU A 173 -16.13 -6.32 -28.37
CA LEU A 173 -17.21 -5.39 -28.12
C LEU A 173 -18.02 -5.77 -26.87
N TYR A 174 -18.11 -4.86 -25.91
CA TYR A 174 -18.72 -5.08 -24.59
C TYR A 174 -19.57 -3.90 -24.16
N TYR A 175 -20.47 -4.10 -23.21
CA TYR A 175 -21.28 -3.04 -22.64
C TYR A 175 -21.62 -3.29 -21.18
N ARG A 176 -21.83 -2.20 -20.44
CA ARG A 176 -22.36 -2.22 -19.06
C ARG A 176 -23.08 -0.92 -18.73
N TYR A 177 -23.93 -0.96 -17.70
CA TYR A 177 -24.44 0.26 -17.05
C TYR A 177 -23.43 0.78 -16.02
N GLY A 178 -23.26 2.10 -15.90
CA GLY A 178 -22.38 2.71 -14.90
C GLY A 178 -22.27 4.23 -15.01
N GLY A 179 -21.55 4.85 -14.11
CA GLY A 179 -21.30 6.30 -14.10
C GLY A 179 -20.57 6.75 -15.35
N MET A 180 -20.99 7.85 -15.99
CA MET A 180 -20.41 8.46 -17.18
C MET A 180 -19.73 9.79 -16.86
N ALA A 181 -20.48 10.81 -16.42
CA ALA A 181 -19.99 12.00 -15.76
C ALA A 181 -20.16 11.75 -14.26
N SER A 182 -19.10 11.30 -13.63
CA SER A 182 -19.14 10.58 -12.36
C SER A 182 -19.77 11.38 -11.21
N HIS A 183 -20.75 10.79 -10.54
CA HIS A 183 -21.09 11.15 -9.17
C HIS A 183 -20.14 10.42 -8.23
N TYR A 184 -19.68 11.12 -7.21
CA TYR A 184 -18.81 10.56 -6.19
C TYR A 184 -19.39 10.87 -4.82
N GLU A 185 -19.33 9.90 -3.92
CA GLU A 185 -19.46 10.15 -2.50
C GLU A 185 -18.07 10.33 -1.90
N LEU A 186 -17.95 11.35 -1.07
CA LEU A 186 -16.73 11.61 -0.31
C LEU A 186 -16.71 10.66 0.89
N GLU A 187 -15.66 9.85 0.99
CA GLU A 187 -15.42 9.00 2.16
C GLU A 187 -14.72 9.78 3.27
N ILE A 188 -14.85 9.31 4.50
CA ILE A 188 -14.21 9.92 5.67
C ILE A 188 -12.68 9.95 5.57
N THR A 189 -12.09 9.05 4.81
CA THR A 189 -10.65 9.00 4.51
C THR A 189 -10.19 10.11 3.55
N GLY A 190 -11.12 10.80 2.91
CA GLY A 190 -10.86 11.79 1.86
C GLY A 190 -10.88 11.23 0.44
N GLN A 191 -11.11 9.94 0.28
CA GLN A 191 -11.25 9.30 -1.04
C GLN A 191 -12.63 9.59 -1.62
N ARG A 192 -12.74 9.47 -2.94
CA ARG A 192 -13.99 9.65 -3.67
C ARG A 192 -14.43 8.31 -4.24
N ALA A 193 -15.50 7.74 -3.68
CA ALA A 193 -16.10 6.51 -4.18
C ALA A 193 -17.10 6.84 -5.31
N PRO A 194 -16.95 6.26 -6.51
CA PRO A 194 -17.94 6.45 -7.57
C PRO A 194 -19.27 5.80 -7.19
N VAL A 195 -20.37 6.52 -7.41
CA VAL A 195 -21.73 6.05 -7.08
C VAL A 195 -22.67 6.18 -8.25
N LEU A 196 -23.71 5.35 -8.24
CA LEU A 196 -24.89 5.44 -9.11
C LEU A 196 -26.07 5.94 -8.28
N LEU A 197 -26.88 6.80 -8.87
CA LEU A 197 -28.09 7.31 -8.24
C LEU A 197 -29.29 6.49 -8.74
N SER A 198 -30.02 5.92 -7.79
CA SER A 198 -31.31 5.28 -8.08
C SER A 198 -32.39 6.32 -8.43
N PRO A 199 -33.52 5.93 -9.01
CA PRO A 199 -34.62 6.84 -9.37
C PRO A 199 -35.21 7.61 -8.18
N ASP A 200 -35.07 7.11 -6.95
CA ASP A 200 -35.49 7.79 -5.72
C ASP A 200 -34.43 8.73 -5.13
N GLY A 201 -33.26 8.82 -5.79
CA GLY A 201 -32.14 9.66 -5.38
C GLY A 201 -31.16 9.00 -4.39
N SER A 202 -31.39 7.76 -3.99
CA SER A 202 -30.42 7.03 -3.15
C SER A 202 -29.19 6.64 -3.95
N ALA A 203 -28.00 6.72 -3.31
CA ALA A 203 -26.73 6.36 -3.92
C ALA A 203 -26.36 4.90 -3.61
N ILE A 204 -25.85 4.19 -4.61
CA ILE A 204 -25.21 2.89 -4.45
C ILE A 204 -23.81 2.93 -5.08
N PRO A 205 -22.82 2.17 -4.57
CA PRO A 205 -21.48 2.10 -5.16
C PRO A 205 -21.50 1.67 -6.64
N ASP A 206 -20.77 2.37 -7.52
CA ASP A 206 -20.49 1.89 -8.91
C ASP A 206 -19.35 0.86 -8.87
N GLU A 207 -19.62 -0.30 -8.28
CA GLU A 207 -18.66 -1.39 -8.20
C GLU A 207 -18.43 -2.05 -9.57
N ARG A 208 -17.16 -2.36 -9.84
CA ARG A 208 -16.79 -3.13 -11.04
C ARG A 208 -16.57 -4.59 -10.65
N LYS A 209 -17.67 -5.29 -10.45
CA LYS A 209 -17.67 -6.72 -10.11
C LYS A 209 -17.01 -7.54 -11.23
N PRO A 210 -16.46 -8.74 -10.93
CA PRO A 210 -15.86 -9.61 -11.95
C PRO A 210 -16.91 -10.37 -12.79
N TYR A 211 -18.12 -9.86 -12.84
CA TYR A 211 -19.26 -10.35 -13.63
C TYR A 211 -20.19 -9.20 -13.96
N PHE A 212 -20.97 -9.36 -15.03
CA PHE A 212 -21.96 -8.38 -15.48
C PHE A 212 -23.16 -8.35 -14.53
N GLU A 213 -23.46 -7.18 -13.99
CA GLU A 213 -24.64 -6.94 -13.15
C GLU A 213 -25.07 -5.48 -13.33
N PRO A 214 -26.23 -5.22 -13.96
CA PRO A 214 -26.80 -3.88 -13.98
C PRO A 214 -27.39 -3.53 -12.60
N PRO A 215 -27.52 -2.22 -12.27
CA PRO A 215 -28.15 -1.83 -11.02
C PRO A 215 -29.63 -2.31 -10.97
N PRO A 216 -30.24 -2.47 -9.77
CA PRO A 216 -31.56 -3.09 -9.60
C PRO A 216 -32.73 -2.42 -10.34
N TRP A 217 -32.58 -1.16 -10.73
CA TRP A 217 -33.60 -0.39 -11.46
C TRP A 217 -33.43 -0.42 -12.98
N GLU A 218 -32.39 -1.04 -13.50
CA GLU A 218 -32.13 -1.17 -14.92
C GLU A 218 -32.26 -2.62 -15.39
N THR A 219 -32.87 -2.78 -16.56
CA THR A 219 -32.97 -4.08 -17.23
C THR A 219 -32.00 -4.11 -18.42
N ASP A 220 -31.27 -5.20 -18.58
CA ASP A 220 -30.42 -5.40 -19.76
C ASP A 220 -31.25 -5.27 -21.05
N PRO A 221 -30.93 -4.30 -21.96
CA PRO A 221 -31.65 -4.10 -23.19
C PRO A 221 -31.63 -5.29 -24.19
N PHE A 222 -30.71 -6.26 -23.92
CA PHE A 222 -30.51 -7.46 -24.74
C PHE A 222 -30.64 -8.71 -23.89
N HIS A 223 -31.65 -8.76 -23.05
CA HIS A 223 -31.93 -9.87 -22.15
C HIS A 223 -32.15 -11.17 -22.93
N GLU A 224 -31.21 -12.08 -22.86
CA GLU A 224 -31.38 -13.50 -23.20
C GLU A 224 -31.58 -14.25 -21.87
N GLU A 225 -32.56 -15.20 -21.82
CA GLU A 225 -32.72 -16.05 -20.65
C GLU A 225 -31.38 -16.79 -20.37
N MET A 226 -30.67 -16.34 -19.35
CA MET A 226 -29.49 -17.05 -18.89
C MET A 226 -29.91 -18.35 -18.20
N VAL A 227 -29.39 -19.46 -18.67
CA VAL A 227 -29.42 -20.71 -17.91
C VAL A 227 -28.51 -20.48 -16.70
N GLU A 228 -29.09 -20.43 -15.50
CA GLU A 228 -28.33 -20.39 -14.25
C GLU A 228 -27.48 -21.63 -14.15
N ASP A 229 -26.18 -21.49 -14.43
CA ASP A 229 -25.21 -22.50 -14.03
C ASP A 229 -24.83 -22.24 -12.56
N THR A 230 -25.51 -22.94 -11.65
CA THR A 230 -25.30 -22.84 -10.20
C THR A 230 -24.08 -23.64 -9.73
N GLY A 231 -23.17 -24.02 -10.64
CA GLY A 231 -22.10 -24.98 -10.38
C GLY A 231 -20.86 -24.37 -9.70
N THR A 232 -20.64 -24.67 -8.42
CA THR A 232 -19.35 -24.51 -7.73
C THR A 232 -18.33 -25.61 -8.11
N VAL A 233 -18.63 -26.43 -9.13
CA VAL A 233 -17.81 -27.58 -9.54
C VAL A 233 -17.28 -27.39 -10.95
N MET A 234 -16.00 -27.04 -11.08
CA MET A 234 -15.30 -26.89 -12.36
C MET A 234 -15.04 -28.27 -12.99
N ALA A 235 -15.19 -28.36 -14.32
CA ALA A 235 -15.00 -29.60 -15.10
C ALA A 235 -15.75 -30.83 -14.52
N ARG A 236 -16.84 -30.61 -13.79
CA ARG A 236 -17.63 -31.66 -13.08
C ARG A 236 -16.79 -32.53 -12.13
N ARG A 237 -15.62 -32.07 -11.73
CA ARG A 237 -14.65 -32.81 -10.90
C ARG A 237 -14.11 -32.02 -9.72
N TYR A 238 -13.93 -30.72 -9.87
CA TYR A 238 -13.24 -29.90 -8.88
C TYR A 238 -14.22 -29.03 -8.12
N ALA A 239 -14.44 -29.35 -6.85
CA ALA A 239 -15.27 -28.53 -5.95
C ALA A 239 -14.41 -27.40 -5.38
N VAL A 240 -14.63 -26.17 -5.87
CA VAL A 240 -13.90 -24.98 -5.41
C VAL A 240 -14.28 -24.66 -3.97
N LYS A 241 -13.27 -24.52 -3.10
CA LYS A 241 -13.42 -24.16 -1.69
C LYS A 241 -13.23 -22.67 -1.47
N ASN A 242 -12.10 -22.15 -1.94
CA ASN A 242 -11.70 -20.75 -1.76
C ASN A 242 -10.95 -20.23 -2.99
N ALA A 243 -11.11 -18.95 -3.27
CA ALA A 243 -10.19 -18.23 -4.14
C ALA A 243 -9.02 -17.71 -3.28
N LEU A 244 -7.80 -18.05 -3.68
CA LEU A 244 -6.58 -17.66 -2.96
C LEU A 244 -6.05 -16.31 -3.44
N SER A 245 -6.10 -16.05 -4.75
CA SER A 245 -5.69 -14.78 -5.34
C SER A 245 -6.36 -14.52 -6.68
N PHE A 246 -6.39 -13.25 -7.06
CA PHE A 246 -6.85 -12.80 -8.36
C PHE A 246 -5.87 -11.80 -8.98
N SER A 247 -5.71 -11.90 -10.28
CA SER A 247 -4.97 -10.94 -11.10
C SER A 247 -5.69 -10.71 -12.43
N ASN A 248 -5.14 -9.86 -13.30
CA ASN A 248 -5.69 -9.72 -14.65
C ASN A 248 -5.52 -10.98 -15.51
N SER A 249 -4.49 -11.77 -15.25
CA SER A 249 -4.27 -13.02 -15.98
C SER A 249 -5.26 -14.11 -15.63
N GLY A 250 -5.85 -14.09 -14.42
CA GLY A 250 -6.79 -15.12 -13.96
C GLY A 250 -6.89 -15.17 -12.44
N GLY A 251 -7.36 -16.30 -11.92
CA GLY A 251 -7.46 -16.61 -10.49
C GLY A 251 -6.67 -17.85 -10.10
N VAL A 252 -6.38 -17.97 -8.82
CA VAL A 252 -5.83 -19.18 -8.18
C VAL A 252 -6.82 -19.64 -7.14
N TYR A 253 -7.24 -20.91 -7.23
CA TYR A 253 -8.29 -21.46 -6.41
C TYR A 253 -7.80 -22.71 -5.67
N LEU A 254 -8.20 -22.85 -4.41
CA LEU A 254 -8.12 -24.10 -3.67
C LEU A 254 -9.39 -24.89 -3.94
N ALA A 255 -9.25 -26.12 -4.41
CA ALA A 255 -10.36 -27.00 -4.73
C ALA A 255 -10.15 -28.40 -4.16
N HIS A 256 -11.26 -29.15 -4.03
CA HIS A 256 -11.21 -30.59 -3.73
C HIS A 256 -11.44 -31.38 -5.02
N ASP A 257 -10.49 -32.23 -5.37
CA ASP A 257 -10.63 -33.18 -6.46
C ASP A 257 -11.44 -34.40 -5.97
N VAL A 258 -12.69 -34.49 -6.39
CA VAL A 258 -13.59 -35.59 -5.98
C VAL A 258 -13.15 -36.96 -6.50
N LYS A 259 -12.34 -37.00 -7.57
CA LYS A 259 -11.82 -38.25 -8.14
C LYS A 259 -10.59 -38.78 -7.39
N LEU A 260 -9.69 -37.91 -7.01
CA LEU A 260 -8.45 -38.25 -6.28
C LEU A 260 -8.62 -38.19 -4.77
N GLY A 261 -9.71 -37.58 -4.24
CA GLY A 261 -9.99 -37.45 -2.83
C GLY A 261 -8.98 -36.53 -2.10
N ARG A 262 -8.35 -35.57 -2.80
CA ARG A 262 -7.35 -34.66 -2.23
C ARG A 262 -7.58 -33.22 -2.64
N GLU A 263 -6.97 -32.29 -1.89
CA GLU A 263 -6.93 -30.87 -2.27
C GLU A 263 -5.95 -30.64 -3.41
N VAL A 264 -6.32 -29.70 -4.29
CA VAL A 264 -5.55 -29.29 -5.46
C VAL A 264 -5.60 -27.77 -5.61
N ILE A 265 -4.60 -27.22 -6.31
CA ILE A 265 -4.62 -25.84 -6.78
C ILE A 265 -5.10 -25.83 -8.23
N ILE A 266 -5.97 -24.87 -8.54
CA ILE A 266 -6.41 -24.59 -9.92
C ILE A 266 -5.95 -23.19 -10.27
N LYS A 267 -5.11 -23.07 -11.28
CA LYS A 267 -4.68 -21.79 -11.87
C LYS A 267 -5.49 -21.52 -13.13
N GLU A 268 -6.13 -20.37 -13.18
CA GLU A 268 -6.90 -19.87 -14.31
C GLU A 268 -6.01 -18.96 -15.18
N ALA A 269 -6.08 -19.12 -16.50
CA ALA A 269 -5.51 -18.19 -17.46
C ALA A 269 -6.59 -17.68 -18.42
N ARG A 270 -6.69 -16.36 -18.50
CA ARG A 270 -7.63 -15.65 -19.38
C ARG A 270 -6.97 -15.35 -20.71
N PRO A 271 -7.61 -15.72 -21.85
CA PRO A 271 -7.06 -15.44 -23.19
C PRO A 271 -6.85 -13.95 -23.42
N ASN A 272 -5.81 -13.64 -24.19
CA ASN A 272 -5.49 -12.29 -24.65
C ASN A 272 -5.13 -11.29 -23.53
N THR A 273 -4.92 -11.76 -22.30
CA THR A 273 -4.43 -10.91 -21.20
C THR A 273 -2.91 -10.99 -21.06
N VAL A 274 -2.30 -9.92 -20.59
CA VAL A 274 -0.84 -9.85 -20.31
C VAL A 274 -0.01 -10.27 -21.52
N VAL A 275 -0.40 -9.80 -22.72
CA VAL A 275 0.31 -10.11 -23.96
C VAL A 275 1.66 -9.39 -23.96
N ASP A 276 2.74 -10.16 -24.09
CA ASP A 276 4.11 -9.66 -24.19
C ASP A 276 4.47 -9.24 -25.63
N ASP A 277 5.70 -8.74 -25.82
CA ASP A 277 6.20 -8.27 -27.11
C ASP A 277 6.38 -9.40 -28.16
N TRP A 278 6.41 -10.66 -27.72
CA TRP A 278 6.47 -11.85 -28.56
C TRP A 278 5.10 -12.43 -28.93
N GLY A 279 4.03 -11.85 -28.34
CA GLY A 279 2.63 -12.28 -28.58
C GLY A 279 2.15 -13.39 -27.63
N HIS A 280 2.92 -13.73 -26.59
CA HIS A 280 2.48 -14.72 -25.59
C HIS A 280 1.52 -14.06 -24.59
N ASP A 281 0.37 -14.67 -24.41
CA ASP A 281 -0.65 -14.28 -23.44
C ASP A 281 -0.60 -15.17 -22.18
N ALA A 282 -1.52 -14.97 -21.26
CA ALA A 282 -1.61 -15.76 -20.03
C ALA A 282 -1.82 -17.26 -20.31
N VAL A 283 -2.58 -17.63 -21.36
CA VAL A 283 -2.84 -19.03 -21.72
C VAL A 283 -1.57 -19.69 -22.25
N SER A 284 -0.82 -19.00 -23.10
CA SER A 284 0.49 -19.47 -23.61
C SER A 284 1.47 -19.74 -22.47
N ARG A 285 1.53 -18.83 -21.48
CA ARG A 285 2.40 -19.00 -20.31
C ARG A 285 1.95 -20.16 -19.42
N LEU A 286 0.64 -20.28 -19.14
CA LEU A 286 0.12 -21.42 -18.36
C LEU A 286 0.39 -22.75 -19.03
N THR A 287 0.31 -22.80 -20.36
CA THR A 287 0.64 -24.00 -21.15
C THR A 287 2.14 -24.33 -21.04
N LYS A 288 3.01 -23.31 -21.10
CA LYS A 288 4.46 -23.46 -20.90
C LYS A 288 4.76 -23.95 -19.46
N GLU A 289 4.14 -23.35 -18.46
CA GLU A 289 4.26 -23.76 -17.06
C GLU A 289 3.90 -25.24 -16.88
N HIS A 290 2.77 -25.69 -17.43
CA HIS A 290 2.38 -27.09 -17.40
C HIS A 290 3.43 -28.04 -17.99
N GLN A 291 4.05 -27.66 -19.12
CA GLN A 291 5.12 -28.45 -19.76
C GLN A 291 6.38 -28.51 -18.86
N ILE A 292 6.75 -27.39 -18.26
CA ILE A 292 7.91 -27.32 -17.34
C ILE A 292 7.63 -28.10 -16.06
N LEU A 293 6.42 -28.01 -15.49
CA LEU A 293 6.02 -28.82 -14.35
C LEU A 293 6.13 -30.31 -14.62
N LYS A 294 5.66 -30.79 -15.78
CA LYS A 294 5.81 -32.21 -16.18
C LYS A 294 7.27 -32.65 -16.22
N LEU A 295 8.18 -31.79 -16.69
CA LEU A 295 9.59 -32.08 -16.74
C LEU A 295 10.22 -32.14 -15.34
N LEU A 296 9.84 -31.23 -14.45
CA LEU A 296 10.44 -31.08 -13.12
C LEU A 296 9.75 -31.90 -12.02
N ALA A 297 8.49 -32.34 -12.20
CA ALA A 297 7.75 -33.08 -11.18
C ALA A 297 8.48 -34.32 -10.64
N PRO A 298 9.20 -35.11 -11.45
CA PRO A 298 9.95 -36.26 -10.93
C PRO A 298 11.06 -35.88 -9.93
N THR A 299 11.47 -34.61 -9.87
CA THR A 299 12.49 -34.13 -8.92
C THR A 299 11.94 -33.97 -7.50
N GLY A 300 10.61 -33.94 -7.33
CA GLY A 300 9.95 -33.63 -6.07
C GLY A 300 10.12 -32.19 -5.58
N ARG A 301 10.60 -31.26 -6.43
CA ARG A 301 10.87 -29.87 -6.04
C ARG A 301 9.77 -28.88 -6.43
N VAL A 302 8.87 -29.30 -7.30
CA VAL A 302 7.73 -28.50 -7.80
C VAL A 302 6.43 -29.28 -7.60
N PRO A 303 5.24 -28.65 -7.71
CA PRO A 303 3.96 -29.36 -7.68
C PRO A 303 3.84 -30.36 -8.83
N GLU A 304 3.18 -31.48 -8.55
CA GLU A 304 2.79 -32.43 -9.57
C GLU A 304 1.64 -31.87 -10.40
N PRO A 305 1.77 -31.70 -11.72
CA PRO A 305 0.64 -31.29 -12.57
C PRO A 305 -0.34 -32.47 -12.73
N VAL A 306 -1.64 -32.16 -12.50
CA VAL A 306 -2.72 -33.16 -12.60
C VAL A 306 -3.28 -33.18 -14.02
N GLU A 307 -3.77 -32.08 -14.51
CA GLU A 307 -4.27 -31.91 -15.89
C GLU A 307 -4.40 -30.43 -16.27
N MET A 308 -4.59 -30.19 -17.60
CA MET A 308 -5.12 -28.91 -18.10
C MET A 308 -6.48 -29.15 -18.75
N PHE A 309 -7.40 -28.21 -18.60
CA PHE A 309 -8.69 -28.22 -19.27
C PHE A 309 -9.09 -26.79 -19.67
N GLU A 310 -10.04 -26.70 -20.56
CA GLU A 310 -10.70 -25.44 -20.93
C GLU A 310 -12.14 -25.48 -20.45
N GLU A 311 -12.60 -24.41 -19.85
CA GLU A 311 -14.00 -24.21 -19.48
C GLU A 311 -14.41 -22.81 -19.89
N TRP A 312 -15.51 -22.72 -20.62
CA TRP A 312 -15.92 -21.52 -21.32
C TRP A 312 -14.81 -21.06 -22.30
N GLU A 313 -14.11 -19.97 -22.07
CA GLU A 313 -13.01 -19.45 -22.88
C GLU A 313 -11.67 -19.41 -22.14
N HIS A 314 -11.63 -19.89 -20.88
CA HIS A 314 -10.45 -19.85 -20.04
C HIS A 314 -9.75 -21.19 -20.00
N ALA A 315 -8.44 -21.16 -19.91
CA ALA A 315 -7.63 -22.34 -19.66
C ALA A 315 -7.35 -22.48 -18.15
N PHE A 316 -7.37 -23.72 -17.70
CA PHE A 316 -7.13 -24.06 -16.29
C PHE A 316 -6.05 -25.13 -16.18
N LEU A 317 -5.10 -24.91 -15.28
CA LEU A 317 -4.09 -25.88 -14.86
C LEU A 317 -4.41 -26.34 -13.44
N VAL A 318 -4.54 -27.66 -13.28
CA VAL A 318 -4.68 -28.30 -11.97
C VAL A 318 -3.35 -28.89 -11.55
N GLU A 319 -2.92 -28.55 -10.34
CA GLU A 319 -1.66 -29.02 -9.77
C GLU A 319 -1.82 -29.42 -8.30
N GLU A 320 -0.85 -30.13 -7.78
CA GLU A 320 -0.76 -30.52 -6.37
C GLU A 320 -0.86 -29.30 -5.46
N TYR A 321 -1.70 -29.38 -4.41
CA TYR A 321 -1.66 -28.41 -3.34
C TYR A 321 -0.50 -28.69 -2.40
N ILE A 322 0.51 -27.82 -2.38
CA ILE A 322 1.63 -27.88 -1.45
C ILE A 322 1.22 -27.22 -0.13
N LYS A 323 0.93 -28.06 0.87
CA LYS A 323 0.67 -27.58 2.22
C LYS A 323 2.01 -27.31 2.91
N GLY A 324 2.38 -26.03 2.99
CA GLY A 324 3.65 -25.62 3.58
C GLY A 324 3.58 -24.18 4.09
N ASP A 325 4.50 -23.84 4.99
CA ASP A 325 4.63 -22.51 5.56
C ASP A 325 5.24 -21.54 4.55
N ASP A 326 4.86 -20.26 4.67
CA ASP A 326 5.45 -19.18 3.92
C ASP A 326 6.76 -18.71 4.59
N LEU A 327 7.75 -18.31 3.78
CA LEU A 327 9.01 -17.76 4.30
C LEU A 327 8.78 -16.49 5.14
N ARG A 328 7.73 -15.72 4.84
CA ARG A 328 7.36 -14.53 5.61
C ARG A 328 6.94 -14.87 7.03
N GLU A 329 6.12 -15.87 7.22
CA GLU A 329 5.65 -16.32 8.54
C GLU A 329 6.84 -16.81 9.38
N LEU A 330 7.70 -17.64 8.80
CA LEU A 330 8.92 -18.11 9.47
C LEU A 330 9.85 -16.97 9.87
N LEU A 331 10.04 -15.95 9.01
CA LEU A 331 10.82 -14.77 9.33
C LEU A 331 10.22 -14.00 10.51
N LEU A 332 8.94 -13.64 10.43
CA LEU A 332 8.29 -12.78 11.43
C LEU A 332 8.24 -13.44 12.81
N THR A 333 8.08 -14.78 12.85
CA THR A 333 7.94 -15.52 14.10
C THR A 333 9.26 -15.99 14.69
N ARG A 334 10.32 -16.18 13.88
CA ARG A 334 11.57 -16.83 14.28
C ARG A 334 12.81 -15.95 14.24
N SER A 335 12.82 -14.85 13.43
CA SER A 335 14.00 -14.02 13.29
C SER A 335 14.34 -13.27 14.59
N PRO A 336 15.60 -13.37 15.07
CA PRO A 336 16.05 -12.61 16.23
C PRO A 336 16.02 -11.09 16.02
N LEU A 337 16.13 -10.60 14.78
CA LEU A 337 16.03 -9.16 14.49
C LEU A 337 14.62 -8.59 14.73
N MET A 338 13.60 -9.45 14.80
CA MET A 338 12.23 -9.08 15.20
C MET A 338 12.08 -8.99 16.73
N ARG A 339 13.10 -9.33 17.52
CA ARG A 339 13.10 -9.29 18.98
C ARG A 339 13.73 -8.02 19.51
N VAL A 340 13.26 -7.59 20.66
CA VAL A 340 13.87 -6.49 21.43
C VAL A 340 15.21 -6.94 22.07
N ARG A 341 15.22 -8.16 22.61
CA ARG A 341 16.35 -8.74 23.35
C ARG A 341 16.66 -10.15 22.88
N PRO A 342 17.21 -10.32 21.66
CA PRO A 342 17.54 -11.65 21.18
C PRO A 342 18.65 -12.28 22.01
N THR A 343 18.55 -13.58 22.23
CA THR A 343 19.55 -14.39 22.96
C THR A 343 20.45 -15.14 21.98
N LEU A 344 21.63 -15.59 22.46
CA LEU A 344 22.51 -16.46 21.68
C LEU A 344 21.80 -17.77 21.26
N ALA A 345 20.95 -18.31 22.13
CA ALA A 345 20.21 -19.53 21.83
C ALA A 345 19.23 -19.33 20.68
N GLU A 346 18.47 -18.23 20.68
CA GLU A 346 17.55 -17.88 19.59
C GLU A 346 18.32 -17.61 18.29
N SER A 347 19.41 -16.85 18.35
CA SER A 347 20.27 -16.59 17.20
C SER A 347 20.88 -17.88 16.62
N THR A 348 21.29 -18.79 17.47
CA THR A 348 21.82 -20.10 17.05
C THR A 348 20.76 -20.96 16.40
N ALA A 349 19.58 -21.05 17.01
CA ALA A 349 18.47 -21.81 16.46
C ALA A 349 18.03 -21.24 15.10
N TYR A 350 18.01 -19.90 14.97
CA TYR A 350 17.66 -19.24 13.71
C TYR A 350 18.74 -19.42 12.65
N TYR A 351 20.03 -19.41 13.02
CA TYR A 351 21.10 -19.68 12.08
C TYR A 351 20.95 -21.07 11.44
N GLU A 352 20.66 -22.10 12.23
CA GLU A 352 20.46 -23.46 11.71
C GLU A 352 19.24 -23.56 10.81
N LEU A 353 18.14 -22.88 11.17
CA LEU A 353 16.95 -22.77 10.30
C LEU A 353 17.31 -22.05 9.00
N PHE A 354 17.91 -20.85 9.07
CA PHE A 354 18.35 -20.05 7.92
C PHE A 354 19.26 -20.86 6.99
N ARG A 355 20.27 -21.54 7.54
CA ARG A 355 21.19 -22.40 6.80
C ARG A 355 20.46 -23.52 6.07
N THR A 356 19.54 -24.19 6.76
CA THR A 356 18.75 -25.31 6.21
C THR A 356 17.86 -24.83 5.06
N LEU A 357 17.11 -23.74 5.26
CA LEU A 357 16.25 -23.15 4.23
C LEU A 357 17.06 -22.66 3.03
N SER A 358 18.15 -21.91 3.27
CA SER A 358 19.01 -21.39 2.21
C SER A 358 19.58 -22.51 1.34
N LYS A 359 20.13 -23.57 1.96
CA LYS A 359 20.63 -24.75 1.23
C LYS A 359 19.50 -25.47 0.48
N GLY A 360 18.30 -25.56 1.07
CA GLY A 360 17.13 -26.13 0.42
C GLY A 360 16.77 -25.38 -0.86
N ILE A 361 16.70 -24.04 -0.79
CA ILE A 361 16.40 -23.17 -1.94
C ILE A 361 17.50 -23.29 -3.02
N ILE A 362 18.78 -23.16 -2.62
CA ILE A 362 19.92 -23.29 -3.54
C ILE A 362 19.89 -24.62 -4.27
N ARG A 363 19.65 -25.74 -3.58
CA ARG A 363 19.56 -27.07 -4.18
C ARG A 363 18.35 -27.24 -5.09
N ALA A 364 17.20 -26.67 -4.71
CA ALA A 364 16.00 -26.73 -5.54
C ALA A 364 16.20 -26.02 -6.88
N ILE A 365 16.78 -24.81 -6.85
CA ILE A 365 17.10 -24.05 -8.06
C ILE A 365 18.25 -24.70 -8.84
N GLY A 366 19.28 -25.22 -8.18
CA GLY A 366 20.35 -25.97 -8.85
C GLY A 366 19.80 -27.19 -9.61
N CYS A 367 18.79 -27.87 -9.07
CA CYS A 367 18.07 -28.93 -9.75
C CYS A 367 17.30 -28.44 -10.99
N VAL A 368 16.64 -27.27 -10.90
CA VAL A 368 15.95 -26.63 -12.04
C VAL A 368 16.96 -26.28 -13.15
N HIS A 369 18.11 -25.71 -12.77
CA HIS A 369 19.18 -25.38 -13.71
C HIS A 369 19.79 -26.59 -14.44
N GLN A 370 19.93 -27.74 -13.74
CA GLN A 370 20.40 -29.00 -14.35
C GLN A 370 19.47 -29.51 -15.45
N HIS A 371 18.19 -29.11 -15.46
CA HIS A 371 17.25 -29.42 -16.53
C HIS A 371 17.22 -28.35 -17.65
N GLY A 372 18.18 -27.40 -17.64
CA GLY A 372 18.27 -26.36 -18.64
C GLY A 372 17.18 -25.28 -18.53
N ILE A 373 16.59 -25.13 -17.35
CA ILE A 373 15.51 -24.18 -17.07
C ILE A 373 16.05 -23.05 -16.19
N VAL A 374 15.62 -21.83 -16.45
CA VAL A 374 15.69 -20.66 -15.55
C VAL A 374 14.34 -20.52 -14.89
N PHE A 375 14.31 -20.35 -13.57
CA PHE A 375 13.05 -20.20 -12.82
C PHE A 375 12.40 -18.82 -13.05
N GLY A 376 13.21 -17.75 -13.06
CA GLY A 376 12.84 -16.40 -13.53
C GLY A 376 12.20 -15.49 -12.48
N ASP A 377 11.44 -16.00 -11.50
CA ASP A 377 10.81 -15.21 -10.42
C ASP A 377 10.93 -15.89 -9.04
N ILE A 378 12.18 -16.05 -8.57
CA ILE A 378 12.42 -16.55 -7.21
C ILE A 378 12.13 -15.43 -6.21
N SER A 379 11.10 -15.63 -5.40
CA SER A 379 10.69 -14.70 -4.35
C SER A 379 10.16 -15.46 -3.13
N PRO A 380 10.02 -14.84 -1.96
CA PRO A 380 9.46 -15.50 -0.77
C PRO A 380 8.07 -16.09 -0.98
N ASN A 381 7.27 -15.52 -1.88
CA ASN A 381 5.91 -16.00 -2.18
C ASN A 381 5.90 -17.31 -2.99
N ASN A 382 6.97 -17.56 -3.74
CA ASN A 382 7.10 -18.71 -4.65
C ASN A 382 7.87 -19.88 -4.02
N VAL A 383 8.14 -19.79 -2.72
CA VAL A 383 8.84 -20.83 -1.93
C VAL A 383 7.94 -21.30 -0.79
N LYS A 384 7.64 -22.60 -0.76
CA LYS A 384 6.93 -23.25 0.35
C LYS A 384 7.90 -24.12 1.13
N VAL A 385 7.73 -24.13 2.45
CA VAL A 385 8.52 -24.92 3.41
C VAL A 385 7.62 -25.96 4.04
N ILE A 386 7.95 -27.24 3.88
CA ILE A 386 7.18 -28.32 4.54
C ILE A 386 7.56 -28.34 6.02
N PRO A 387 6.61 -28.12 6.96
CA PRO A 387 6.94 -27.88 8.37
C PRO A 387 7.70 -29.03 9.05
N GLU A 388 7.35 -30.28 8.71
CA GLU A 388 7.88 -31.47 9.37
C GLU A 388 9.33 -31.78 8.96
N THR A 389 9.71 -31.43 7.72
CA THR A 389 11.01 -31.79 7.12
C THR A 389 11.89 -30.61 6.79
N LEU A 390 11.36 -29.38 6.77
CA LEU A 390 11.96 -28.17 6.24
C LEU A 390 12.35 -28.29 4.76
N GLU A 391 11.72 -29.22 4.05
CA GLU A 391 11.94 -29.38 2.61
C GLU A 391 11.36 -28.20 1.82
N ILE A 392 12.10 -27.75 0.81
CA ILE A 392 11.69 -26.65 -0.06
C ILE A 392 10.95 -27.19 -1.27
N ARG A 393 9.78 -26.59 -1.52
CA ARG A 393 8.98 -26.77 -2.73
C ARG A 393 8.83 -25.41 -3.42
N LEU A 394 9.14 -25.36 -4.71
CA LEU A 394 9.00 -24.16 -5.53
C LEU A 394 7.62 -24.19 -6.18
N ILE A 395 6.90 -23.09 -6.13
CA ILE A 395 5.57 -22.93 -6.74
C ILE A 395 5.59 -21.76 -7.73
N ASP A 396 4.59 -21.67 -8.59
CA ASP A 396 4.42 -20.59 -9.58
C ASP A 396 5.56 -20.47 -10.60
N LEU A 397 5.56 -21.38 -11.58
CA LEU A 397 6.56 -21.44 -12.64
C LEU A 397 6.15 -20.63 -13.89
N GLU A 398 5.23 -19.68 -13.77
CA GLU A 398 4.76 -18.83 -14.90
C GLU A 398 5.92 -18.10 -15.61
N SER A 399 6.92 -17.67 -14.83
CA SER A 399 8.11 -16.98 -15.34
C SER A 399 9.22 -17.90 -15.84
N ALA A 400 9.09 -19.20 -15.58
CA ALA A 400 10.13 -20.15 -15.94
C ALA A 400 10.28 -20.30 -17.46
N CYS A 401 11.53 -20.46 -17.92
CA CYS A 401 11.82 -20.62 -19.34
C CYS A 401 12.99 -21.61 -19.57
N ARG A 402 12.95 -22.31 -20.72
CA ARG A 402 14.06 -23.15 -21.19
C ARG A 402 15.09 -22.26 -21.88
N LEU A 403 16.35 -22.33 -21.46
CA LEU A 403 17.44 -21.49 -21.96
C LEU A 403 17.63 -21.47 -23.46
N ALA A 404 17.33 -22.56 -24.15
CA ALA A 404 17.64 -22.73 -25.57
C ALA A 404 16.48 -22.43 -26.52
N THR A 405 15.23 -22.39 -26.00
CA THR A 405 14.05 -22.49 -26.87
C THR A 405 12.95 -21.49 -26.58
N ASP A 406 12.90 -20.94 -25.37
CA ASP A 406 11.79 -20.09 -24.94
C ASP A 406 12.17 -18.62 -25.02
N ASP A 407 11.20 -17.79 -25.38
CA ASP A 407 11.35 -16.35 -25.34
C ASP A 407 11.42 -15.86 -23.88
N PRO A 408 12.09 -14.72 -23.62
CA PRO A 408 12.26 -14.19 -22.27
C PRO A 408 10.91 -13.83 -21.65
N THR A 409 10.79 -14.06 -20.34
CA THR A 409 9.62 -13.64 -19.57
C THR A 409 9.96 -12.40 -18.75
N VAL A 410 9.10 -11.38 -18.82
CA VAL A 410 9.32 -10.06 -18.20
C VAL A 410 8.71 -9.98 -16.79
N LEU A 411 8.03 -11.03 -16.32
CA LEU A 411 7.40 -11.06 -15.01
C LEU A 411 8.45 -11.30 -13.92
N HIS A 412 8.51 -10.41 -12.93
CA HIS A 412 9.43 -10.53 -11.79
C HIS A 412 8.91 -9.79 -10.55
N THR A 413 9.38 -10.23 -9.39
CA THR A 413 9.09 -9.58 -8.10
C THR A 413 10.12 -8.49 -7.82
N LEU A 414 9.66 -7.28 -7.48
CA LEU A 414 10.51 -6.13 -7.17
C LEU A 414 11.46 -6.43 -5.99
N GLY A 415 12.74 -6.08 -6.14
CA GLY A 415 13.78 -6.33 -5.14
C GLY A 415 14.43 -7.72 -5.23
N PHE A 416 13.96 -8.59 -6.17
CA PHE A 416 14.53 -9.93 -6.39
C PHE A 416 15.20 -10.07 -7.77
N ARG A 417 15.17 -9.03 -8.59
CA ARG A 417 15.85 -8.95 -9.88
C ARG A 417 17.09 -8.06 -9.82
N ARG A 418 18.08 -8.33 -10.65
CA ARG A 418 19.22 -7.47 -10.86
C ARG A 418 18.81 -6.12 -11.43
N ARG A 419 19.26 -5.05 -10.78
CA ARG A 419 18.91 -3.66 -11.13
C ARG A 419 19.50 -3.20 -12.48
N ASP A 420 20.67 -3.73 -12.85
CA ASP A 420 21.42 -3.35 -14.04
C ASP A 420 20.94 -4.04 -15.33
N LYS A 421 19.90 -4.90 -15.23
CA LYS A 421 19.40 -5.67 -16.35
C LYS A 421 18.14 -5.05 -16.94
N PRO A 422 18.13 -4.70 -18.25
CA PRO A 422 16.93 -4.26 -18.96
C PRO A 422 15.83 -5.33 -18.96
N ASP A 423 14.57 -4.91 -18.92
CA ASP A 423 13.42 -5.83 -18.94
C ASP A 423 13.33 -6.65 -20.24
N SER A 424 13.92 -6.15 -21.33
CA SER A 424 13.97 -6.82 -22.64
C SER A 424 15.02 -7.94 -22.76
N GLU A 425 15.89 -8.11 -21.74
CA GLU A 425 16.90 -9.16 -21.78
C GLU A 425 16.38 -10.50 -21.23
N PRO A 426 16.75 -11.65 -21.88
CA PRO A 426 16.38 -12.98 -21.42
C PRO A 426 16.82 -13.25 -19.97
N GLY A 427 16.00 -13.96 -19.19
CA GLY A 427 16.37 -14.51 -17.91
C GLY A 427 17.58 -15.46 -18.04
N THR A 428 18.50 -15.38 -17.06
CA THR A 428 19.69 -16.24 -17.00
C THR A 428 19.77 -16.95 -15.66
N GLN A 429 20.56 -18.01 -15.57
CA GLN A 429 20.85 -18.66 -14.29
C GLN A 429 21.49 -17.70 -13.27
N ALA A 430 22.25 -16.69 -13.74
CA ALA A 430 22.82 -15.67 -12.86
C ALA A 430 21.75 -14.78 -12.21
N ASP A 431 20.62 -14.55 -12.92
CA ASP A 431 19.50 -13.81 -12.34
C ASP A 431 18.81 -14.62 -11.23
N ASP A 432 18.66 -15.94 -11.42
CA ASP A 432 18.17 -16.83 -10.37
C ASP A 432 19.13 -16.86 -9.15
N LEU A 433 20.45 -16.85 -9.35
CA LEU A 433 21.42 -16.80 -8.26
C LEU A 433 21.31 -15.48 -7.48
N HIS A 434 21.13 -14.35 -8.18
CA HIS A 434 20.87 -13.06 -7.53
C HIS A 434 19.55 -13.08 -6.74
N ALA A 435 18.50 -13.67 -7.30
CA ALA A 435 17.22 -13.79 -6.61
C ALA A 435 17.31 -14.67 -5.35
N ILE A 436 18.10 -15.76 -5.37
CA ILE A 436 18.41 -16.56 -4.17
C ILE A 436 19.09 -15.68 -3.11
N ALA A 437 20.10 -14.89 -3.50
CA ALA A 437 20.76 -13.96 -2.57
C ALA A 437 19.78 -12.95 -1.97
N SER A 438 18.82 -12.45 -2.78
CA SER A 438 17.74 -11.57 -2.32
C SER A 438 16.77 -12.26 -1.35
N VAL A 439 16.45 -13.54 -1.56
CA VAL A 439 15.65 -14.33 -0.60
C VAL A 439 16.44 -14.60 0.67
N MET A 440 17.73 -14.87 0.61
CA MET A 440 18.58 -15.01 1.79
C MET A 440 18.66 -13.69 2.59
N LEU A 441 18.78 -12.54 1.92
CA LEU A 441 18.68 -11.23 2.55
C LEU A 441 17.30 -11.05 3.22
N TYR A 442 16.22 -11.41 2.51
CA TYR A 442 14.84 -11.34 3.02
C TYR A 442 14.67 -12.18 4.29
N LEU A 443 15.24 -13.38 4.36
CA LEU A 443 15.20 -14.24 5.55
C LEU A 443 15.97 -13.62 6.74
N ILE A 444 16.93 -12.73 6.53
CA ILE A 444 17.54 -11.96 7.61
C ILE A 444 16.62 -10.82 8.03
N PHE A 445 16.21 -9.98 7.07
CA PHE A 445 15.28 -8.88 7.29
C PHE A 445 14.61 -8.47 5.96
N PRO A 446 13.29 -8.18 5.93
CA PRO A 446 12.51 -8.06 4.69
C PRO A 446 12.67 -6.70 3.99
N ILE A 447 13.90 -6.33 3.63
CA ILE A 447 14.27 -5.06 2.98
C ILE A 447 14.79 -5.23 1.54
N SER A 448 14.52 -6.36 0.90
CA SER A 448 15.03 -6.60 -0.47
C SER A 448 14.63 -5.51 -1.46
N ALA A 449 13.43 -4.93 -1.33
CA ALA A 449 12.97 -3.82 -2.16
C ALA A 449 13.84 -2.55 -2.03
N LEU A 450 14.51 -2.35 -0.88
CA LEU A 450 15.41 -1.21 -0.66
C LEU A 450 16.61 -1.21 -1.63
N SER A 451 16.97 -2.37 -2.18
CA SER A 451 18.04 -2.49 -3.19
C SER A 451 17.78 -1.63 -4.43
N VAL A 452 16.54 -1.26 -4.71
CA VAL A 452 16.17 -0.34 -5.79
C VAL A 452 16.71 1.08 -5.54
N LEU A 453 16.72 1.52 -4.27
CA LEU A 453 17.16 2.87 -3.88
C LEU A 453 18.61 2.94 -3.39
N LYS A 454 19.14 1.84 -2.84
CA LYS A 454 20.38 1.81 -2.10
C LYS A 454 21.28 0.66 -2.60
N ASN A 455 22.42 1.02 -3.20
CA ASN A 455 23.32 0.05 -3.85
C ASN A 455 24.07 -0.86 -2.88
N ASP A 456 24.19 -0.45 -1.62
CA ASP A 456 25.00 -1.14 -0.61
C ASP A 456 24.19 -2.08 0.31
N VAL A 457 22.95 -2.42 -0.09
CA VAL A 457 22.09 -3.32 0.69
C VAL A 457 22.74 -4.70 0.86
N PHE A 458 23.32 -5.26 -0.22
CA PHE A 458 24.03 -6.56 -0.18
C PHE A 458 25.44 -6.51 0.39
N THR A 459 25.92 -5.34 0.77
CA THR A 459 27.28 -5.15 1.29
C THR A 459 27.27 -4.56 2.69
N SER A 460 27.33 -3.23 2.85
CA SER A 460 27.43 -2.60 4.16
C SER A 460 26.22 -2.83 5.05
N VAL A 461 25.00 -2.69 4.50
CA VAL A 461 23.75 -2.91 5.28
C VAL A 461 23.66 -4.37 5.73
N PHE A 462 23.93 -5.31 4.83
CA PHE A 462 23.88 -6.74 5.16
C PHE A 462 24.90 -7.14 6.23
N ARG A 463 26.14 -6.59 6.15
CA ARG A 463 27.16 -6.84 7.18
C ARG A 463 26.76 -6.32 8.55
N VAL A 464 26.10 -5.16 8.63
CA VAL A 464 25.58 -4.63 9.90
C VAL A 464 24.56 -5.60 10.50
N MET A 465 23.61 -6.11 9.70
CA MET A 465 22.62 -7.08 10.19
C MET A 465 23.25 -8.38 10.68
N LEU A 466 24.23 -8.89 9.95
CA LEU A 466 24.97 -10.10 10.39
C LEU A 466 25.78 -9.87 11.66
N ALA A 467 26.38 -8.68 11.82
CA ALA A 467 27.09 -8.32 13.04
C ALA A 467 26.13 -8.25 14.24
N ASP A 468 24.99 -7.63 14.07
CA ASP A 468 23.95 -7.52 15.11
C ASP A 468 23.40 -8.90 15.52
N LEU A 469 23.30 -9.86 14.59
CA LEU A 469 22.95 -11.25 14.86
C LEU A 469 24.07 -12.07 15.54
N GLY A 470 25.32 -11.56 15.56
CA GLY A 470 26.50 -12.31 15.99
C GLY A 470 27.03 -13.28 14.92
N TRP A 471 26.72 -13.07 13.64
CA TRP A 471 27.04 -13.94 12.50
C TRP A 471 28.21 -13.43 11.63
N SER A 472 28.97 -12.43 12.07
CA SER A 472 30.07 -11.83 11.27
C SER A 472 31.10 -12.85 10.79
N ASP A 473 31.36 -13.90 11.60
CA ASP A 473 32.40 -14.92 11.32
C ASP A 473 31.81 -16.16 10.59
N THR A 474 30.59 -16.02 10.02
CA THR A 474 29.91 -17.10 9.29
C THR A 474 30.10 -16.98 7.78
N PRO A 475 29.88 -18.06 7.00
CA PRO A 475 29.95 -18.01 5.56
C PRO A 475 28.76 -17.30 4.89
N VAL A 476 27.80 -16.77 5.65
CA VAL A 476 26.57 -16.15 5.10
C VAL A 476 26.89 -14.97 4.18
N TYR A 477 27.77 -14.06 4.62
CA TYR A 477 28.15 -12.91 3.79
C TYR A 477 28.82 -13.32 2.47
N PRO A 478 29.91 -14.12 2.45
CA PRO A 478 30.52 -14.52 1.18
C PRO A 478 29.60 -15.31 0.27
N VAL A 479 28.67 -16.12 0.82
CA VAL A 479 27.68 -16.83 0.00
C VAL A 479 26.70 -15.86 -0.66
N VAL A 480 26.08 -14.96 0.11
CA VAL A 480 25.13 -13.97 -0.46
C VAL A 480 25.82 -13.07 -1.48
N HIS A 481 27.03 -12.59 -1.19
CA HIS A 481 27.81 -11.77 -2.10
C HIS A 481 28.17 -12.53 -3.39
N GLY A 482 28.70 -13.76 -3.28
CA GLY A 482 29.08 -14.56 -4.44
C GLY A 482 27.89 -14.99 -5.31
N LEU A 483 26.72 -15.27 -4.72
CA LEU A 483 25.51 -15.54 -5.47
C LEU A 483 24.97 -14.27 -6.14
N SER A 484 24.94 -13.14 -5.44
CA SER A 484 24.42 -11.88 -6.01
C SER A 484 25.27 -11.32 -7.16
N SER A 485 26.59 -11.58 -7.16
CA SER A 485 27.52 -11.21 -8.24
C SER A 485 27.58 -12.24 -9.38
N GLY A 486 27.01 -13.44 -9.18
CA GLY A 486 27.09 -14.56 -10.14
C GLY A 486 28.46 -15.27 -10.14
N GLU A 487 29.35 -14.98 -9.16
CA GLU A 487 30.69 -15.56 -9.06
C GLU A 487 30.73 -16.93 -8.35
N MET A 488 29.60 -17.34 -7.73
CA MET A 488 29.50 -18.57 -6.94
C MET A 488 28.41 -19.49 -7.48
N SER A 489 28.76 -20.77 -7.71
CA SER A 489 27.78 -21.79 -8.10
C SER A 489 26.94 -22.28 -6.92
N CYS A 490 25.79 -22.94 -7.20
CA CYS A 490 24.95 -23.57 -6.18
C CYS A 490 25.71 -24.57 -5.30
N ASP A 491 26.58 -25.41 -5.91
CA ASP A 491 27.36 -26.40 -5.17
C ASP A 491 28.40 -25.76 -4.26
N GLN A 492 29.11 -24.74 -4.73
CA GLN A 492 30.05 -23.97 -3.91
C GLN A 492 29.35 -23.29 -2.74
N ALA A 493 28.20 -22.67 -2.98
CA ALA A 493 27.40 -22.02 -1.95
C ALA A 493 26.94 -23.01 -0.86
N CYS A 494 26.43 -24.18 -1.25
CA CYS A 494 26.03 -25.23 -0.33
C CYS A 494 27.21 -25.77 0.49
N ALA A 495 28.37 -26.03 -0.17
CA ALA A 495 29.57 -26.52 0.49
C ALA A 495 30.12 -25.49 1.51
N LEU A 496 30.09 -24.21 1.17
CA LEU A 496 30.53 -23.14 2.06
C LEU A 496 29.60 -22.97 3.28
N LEU A 497 28.28 -23.10 3.11
CA LEU A 497 27.31 -23.10 4.21
C LEU A 497 27.42 -24.30 5.16
N ASP A 498 28.11 -25.38 4.76
CA ASP A 498 28.40 -26.53 5.62
C ASP A 498 29.68 -26.36 6.46
N SER A 499 30.42 -25.25 6.28
CA SER A 499 31.59 -24.97 7.10
C SER A 499 31.24 -24.82 8.58
N PRO A 500 32.13 -25.29 9.49
CA PRO A 500 31.91 -25.05 10.91
C PRO A 500 31.89 -23.55 11.23
N VAL A 501 30.98 -23.15 12.10
CA VAL A 501 30.81 -21.75 12.48
C VAL A 501 30.94 -21.55 13.98
N HIS A 502 31.35 -20.36 14.36
CA HIS A 502 31.28 -19.91 15.74
C HIS A 502 30.41 -18.65 15.79
N LEU A 503 29.27 -18.74 16.48
CA LEU A 503 28.33 -17.63 16.64
C LEU A 503 28.67 -16.85 17.90
N ARG A 504 28.54 -15.53 17.82
CA ARG A 504 28.65 -14.63 18.96
C ARG A 504 27.28 -14.30 19.51
N PRO A 505 27.15 -13.88 20.79
CA PRO A 505 25.92 -13.31 21.28
C PRO A 505 25.46 -12.13 20.40
N PRO A 506 24.16 -12.04 20.05
CA PRO A 506 23.60 -10.90 19.37
C PRO A 506 23.91 -9.62 20.13
N SER A 507 24.32 -8.58 19.40
CA SER A 507 24.66 -7.29 20.01
C SER A 507 24.40 -6.18 19.00
N TYR A 508 23.39 -5.36 19.28
CA TYR A 508 23.07 -4.23 18.42
C TYR A 508 24.14 -3.13 18.58
N ALA A 509 24.74 -2.72 17.44
CA ALA A 509 25.55 -1.51 17.41
C ALA A 509 24.65 -0.29 17.59
N GLU A 510 24.81 0.42 18.72
CA GLU A 510 23.98 1.55 19.15
C GLU A 510 24.77 2.87 19.18
N GLU A 511 26.04 2.86 18.79
CA GLU A 511 26.85 4.07 18.77
C GLU A 511 26.35 5.04 17.70
N VAL A 512 25.89 6.19 18.14
CA VAL A 512 25.43 7.30 17.30
C VAL A 512 26.11 8.57 17.76
N GLU A 513 26.63 9.37 16.84
CA GLU A 513 27.26 10.65 17.14
C GLU A 513 26.32 11.55 17.95
N GLU A 514 26.83 12.32 18.90
CA GLU A 514 26.04 13.13 19.82
C GLU A 514 25.19 14.16 19.08
N ASN A 515 25.68 14.72 17.97
CA ASN A 515 24.99 15.71 17.14
C ASN A 515 24.27 15.09 15.92
N PHE A 516 24.11 13.77 15.88
CA PHE A 516 23.53 13.07 14.73
C PHE A 516 22.13 13.57 14.39
N CYS A 517 21.24 13.75 15.38
CA CYS A 517 19.89 14.22 15.16
C CYS A 517 19.85 15.61 14.50
N GLU A 518 20.65 16.56 14.96
CA GLU A 518 20.73 17.91 14.38
C GLU A 518 21.29 17.87 12.96
N ALA A 519 22.37 17.11 12.74
CA ALA A 519 22.98 16.97 11.41
C ALA A 519 22.02 16.31 10.42
N ALA A 520 21.32 15.26 10.85
CA ALA A 520 20.35 14.56 10.03
C ALA A 520 19.13 15.44 9.72
N ALA A 521 18.55 16.13 10.72
CA ALA A 521 17.43 17.04 10.52
C ALA A 521 17.77 18.13 9.49
N ARG A 522 18.95 18.75 9.60
CA ARG A 522 19.39 19.75 8.63
C ARG A 522 19.50 19.16 7.22
N LYS A 523 20.09 17.96 7.06
CA LYS A 523 20.27 17.31 5.76
C LYS A 523 18.96 16.80 5.14
N LEU A 524 18.01 16.35 5.94
CA LEU A 524 16.66 16.00 5.49
C LEU A 524 15.89 17.24 5.05
N GLY A 525 16.05 18.35 5.76
CA GLY A 525 15.49 19.65 5.37
C GLY A 525 16.06 20.19 4.06
N GLU A 526 17.41 20.10 3.85
CA GLU A 526 18.03 20.44 2.57
C GLU A 526 17.41 19.63 1.41
N PHE A 527 17.20 18.34 1.61
CA PHE A 527 16.54 17.47 0.63
C PHE A 527 15.11 17.92 0.31
N LEU A 528 14.28 18.21 1.31
CA LEU A 528 12.92 18.68 1.12
C LEU A 528 12.88 20.00 0.35
N LEU A 529 13.73 20.96 0.71
CA LEU A 529 13.81 22.26 0.01
C LEU A 529 14.19 22.11 -1.46
N HIS A 530 15.10 21.18 -1.79
CA HIS A 530 15.53 20.92 -3.16
C HIS A 530 14.39 20.35 -4.03
N HIS A 531 13.44 19.63 -3.43
CA HIS A 531 12.36 18.95 -4.15
C HIS A 531 11.03 19.70 -4.13
N ILE A 532 11.02 20.99 -3.81
CA ILE A 532 9.86 21.87 -3.97
C ILE A 532 9.55 22.05 -5.46
N LYS A 533 8.31 21.76 -5.89
CA LYS A 533 7.82 21.88 -7.26
C LYS A 533 6.74 22.96 -7.39
N PRO A 534 7.06 24.25 -7.47
CA PRO A 534 6.05 25.31 -7.46
C PRO A 534 5.14 25.32 -8.71
N ALA A 535 5.55 24.67 -9.80
CA ALA A 535 4.75 24.55 -11.03
C ALA A 535 3.98 23.21 -11.11
N GLY A 536 4.17 22.30 -10.15
CA GLY A 536 3.56 20.96 -10.15
C GLY A 536 2.13 20.95 -9.63
N GLU A 537 1.42 19.86 -9.92
CA GLU A 537 0.12 19.57 -9.30
C GLU A 537 0.25 19.35 -7.79
N VAL A 538 1.36 18.74 -7.38
CA VAL A 538 1.76 18.56 -5.99
C VAL A 538 3.05 19.33 -5.71
N LEU A 539 3.14 19.94 -4.53
CA LEU A 539 4.31 20.74 -4.15
C LEU A 539 5.54 19.86 -3.87
N PHE A 540 5.34 18.66 -3.37
CA PHE A 540 6.38 17.68 -3.06
C PHE A 540 6.00 16.29 -3.58
N PRO A 541 6.96 15.47 -4.03
CA PRO A 541 6.71 14.06 -4.28
C PRO A 541 6.28 13.36 -2.98
N ALA A 542 5.16 12.66 -3.00
CA ALA A 542 4.55 12.09 -1.81
C ALA A 542 3.99 10.68 -2.08
N ASP A 543 3.60 9.97 -1.02
CA ASP A 543 2.93 8.68 -1.11
C ASP A 543 1.73 8.75 -2.08
N PRO A 544 1.48 7.74 -2.92
CA PRO A 544 0.37 7.72 -3.88
C PRO A 544 -1.01 8.00 -3.29
N PHE A 545 -1.18 7.85 -1.99
CA PHE A 545 -2.41 8.18 -1.28
C PHE A 545 -2.83 9.66 -1.45
N ILE A 546 -1.88 10.54 -1.72
CA ILE A 546 -2.14 11.96 -2.05
C ILE A 546 -3.06 12.11 -3.26
N GLN A 547 -2.92 11.24 -4.28
CA GLN A 547 -3.72 11.27 -5.50
C GLN A 547 -5.16 10.81 -5.28
N LEU A 548 -5.39 10.00 -4.26
CA LEU A 548 -6.72 9.52 -3.88
C LEU A 548 -7.45 10.49 -2.94
N THR A 549 -6.72 11.35 -2.26
CA THR A 549 -7.24 12.27 -1.26
C THR A 549 -7.12 13.73 -1.72
N ASN A 550 -6.10 14.44 -1.29
CA ASN A 550 -5.88 15.82 -1.70
C ASN A 550 -4.40 16.25 -1.53
N PRO A 551 -3.92 17.22 -2.32
CA PRO A 551 -2.52 17.66 -2.28
C PRO A 551 -2.16 18.53 -1.07
N LEU A 552 -3.13 18.95 -0.26
CA LEU A 552 -2.94 19.87 0.86
C LEU A 552 -2.84 19.19 2.23
N SER A 553 -3.22 17.91 2.34
CA SER A 553 -3.38 17.21 3.62
C SER A 553 -2.15 17.29 4.53
N LEU A 554 -2.40 17.12 5.86
CA LEU A 554 -1.34 17.01 6.86
C LEU A 554 -0.50 15.74 6.66
N GLY A 555 -1.14 14.60 6.43
CA GLY A 555 -0.43 13.32 6.36
C GLY A 555 0.46 13.20 5.13
N PHE A 556 -0.11 13.43 3.97
CA PHE A 556 0.51 13.12 2.68
C PHE A 556 0.72 14.35 1.78
N GLY A 557 0.09 15.47 2.09
CA GLY A 557 0.12 16.69 1.30
C GLY A 557 1.15 17.72 1.74
N ALA A 558 1.09 18.88 1.09
CA ALA A 558 2.04 19.97 1.28
C ALA A 558 2.02 20.56 2.69
N CYS A 559 0.84 20.65 3.33
CA CYS A 559 0.73 21.28 4.65
C CYS A 559 1.58 20.56 5.71
N GLY A 560 1.63 19.23 5.71
CA GLY A 560 2.46 18.49 6.66
C GLY A 560 3.95 18.67 6.44
N VAL A 561 4.39 18.74 5.18
CA VAL A 561 5.80 19.02 4.86
C VAL A 561 6.20 20.45 5.25
N LEU A 562 5.38 21.44 4.91
CA LEU A 562 5.62 22.84 5.27
C LEU A 562 5.58 23.04 6.80
N TYR A 563 4.66 22.35 7.49
CA TYR A 563 4.62 22.31 8.94
C TYR A 563 5.94 21.77 9.52
N ALA A 564 6.43 20.62 9.01
CA ALA A 564 7.67 20.01 9.46
C ALA A 564 8.87 20.96 9.27
N LEU A 565 9.02 21.58 8.10
CA LEU A 565 10.06 22.56 7.82
C LEU A 565 9.99 23.76 8.78
N LYS A 566 8.78 24.33 8.98
CA LYS A 566 8.56 25.48 9.88
C LYS A 566 8.92 25.18 11.33
N LYS A 567 8.42 24.05 11.84
CA LYS A 567 8.70 23.61 13.25
C LYS A 567 10.18 23.32 13.47
N SER A 568 10.87 22.80 12.43
CA SER A 568 12.32 22.56 12.49
C SER A 568 13.17 23.82 12.25
N GLY A 569 12.53 25.01 12.13
CA GLY A 569 13.23 26.29 11.98
C GLY A 569 13.92 26.45 10.62
N ILE A 570 13.47 25.72 9.60
CA ILE A 570 14.00 25.77 8.24
C ILE A 570 13.23 26.81 7.45
N GLU A 571 13.96 27.73 6.79
CA GLU A 571 13.34 28.79 5.99
C GLU A 571 12.69 28.24 4.73
N ILE A 572 11.38 28.50 4.57
CA ILE A 572 10.58 28.04 3.44
C ILE A 572 10.60 29.10 2.35
N PRO A 573 10.92 28.76 1.10
CA PRO A 573 10.95 29.75 0.01
C PRO A 573 9.56 30.32 -0.29
N PRO A 574 9.46 31.62 -0.66
CA PRO A 574 8.18 32.27 -0.96
C PRO A 574 7.35 31.58 -2.04
N SER A 575 7.99 30.91 -3.01
CA SER A 575 7.32 30.16 -4.07
C SER A 575 6.44 29.02 -3.55
N ALA A 576 6.80 28.41 -2.43
CA ALA A 576 6.00 27.37 -1.82
C ALA A 576 4.69 27.94 -1.20
N PHE A 577 4.75 29.15 -0.63
CA PHE A 577 3.57 29.84 -0.11
C PHE A 577 2.66 30.33 -1.24
N VAL A 578 3.22 30.79 -2.38
CA VAL A 578 2.43 31.14 -3.57
C VAL A 578 1.64 29.92 -4.04
N TRP A 579 2.30 28.79 -4.21
CA TRP A 579 1.64 27.55 -4.60
C TRP A 579 0.54 27.16 -3.60
N LEU A 580 0.83 27.26 -2.29
CA LEU A 580 -0.14 26.91 -1.23
C LEU A 580 -1.40 27.79 -1.34
N GLU A 581 -1.25 29.12 -1.43
CA GLU A 581 -2.39 30.04 -1.53
C GLU A 581 -3.24 29.77 -2.78
N GLU A 582 -2.60 29.58 -3.95
CA GLU A 582 -3.31 29.24 -5.19
C GLU A 582 -4.16 27.97 -5.05
N ARG A 583 -3.65 26.96 -4.34
CA ARG A 583 -4.39 25.71 -4.11
C ARG A 583 -5.48 25.85 -3.06
N LEU A 584 -5.25 26.61 -1.98
CA LEU A 584 -6.26 26.90 -0.97
C LEU A 584 -7.47 27.64 -1.56
N ASP A 585 -7.26 28.53 -2.53
CA ASP A 585 -8.33 29.28 -3.21
C ASP A 585 -9.19 28.38 -4.15
N THR A 586 -8.71 27.22 -4.55
CA THR A 586 -9.40 26.29 -5.46
C THR A 586 -10.12 25.14 -4.74
N VAL A 587 -10.11 25.11 -3.41
CA VAL A 587 -10.73 24.02 -2.63
C VAL A 587 -12.25 24.07 -2.79
N ASP A 588 -12.81 22.98 -3.30
CA ASP A 588 -14.25 22.72 -3.24
C ASP A 588 -14.56 21.99 -1.91
N PRO A 589 -15.34 22.60 -1.00
CA PRO A 589 -15.68 22.01 0.29
C PRO A 589 -16.30 20.61 0.21
N GLY A 590 -17.05 20.33 -0.86
CA GLY A 590 -17.67 19.01 -1.09
C GLY A 590 -16.69 17.90 -1.43
N THR A 591 -15.41 18.21 -1.64
CA THR A 591 -14.39 17.25 -2.07
C THR A 591 -13.31 16.96 -1.03
N PHE A 592 -13.39 17.59 0.15
CA PHE A 592 -12.42 17.42 1.25
C PHE A 592 -13.10 16.83 2.48
N ALA A 593 -12.56 15.74 3.01
CA ALA A 593 -12.99 15.17 4.29
C ALA A 593 -12.67 16.11 5.46
N PRO A 594 -13.38 16.01 6.61
CA PRO A 594 -13.16 16.92 7.72
C PRO A 594 -12.00 16.55 8.65
N GLY A 595 -11.45 15.32 8.56
CA GLY A 595 -10.52 14.73 9.54
C GLY A 595 -9.18 15.45 9.71
N LEU A 596 -8.36 14.92 10.62
CA LEU A 596 -7.04 15.48 10.95
C LEU A 596 -5.98 15.08 9.90
N LEU A 597 -5.87 13.78 9.55
CA LEU A 597 -4.74 13.29 8.75
C LEU A 597 -4.83 13.74 7.28
N THR A 598 -6.00 13.60 6.67
CA THR A 598 -6.24 13.86 5.25
C THR A 598 -7.23 14.99 4.99
N GLY A 599 -7.79 15.59 6.02
CA GLY A 599 -8.92 16.49 5.90
C GLY A 599 -8.62 17.94 6.29
N THR A 600 -9.70 18.72 6.26
CA THR A 600 -9.66 20.18 6.48
C THR A 600 -9.26 20.57 7.89
N ALA A 601 -9.52 19.75 8.94
CA ALA A 601 -9.06 20.03 10.29
C ALA A 601 -7.53 19.98 10.41
N GLY A 602 -6.87 19.02 9.76
CA GLY A 602 -5.40 18.97 9.74
C GLY A 602 -4.79 20.10 8.92
N ILE A 603 -5.39 20.44 7.79
CA ILE A 603 -4.98 21.62 6.99
C ILE A 603 -5.09 22.89 7.86
N ALA A 604 -6.22 23.07 8.56
CA ALA A 604 -6.43 24.20 9.46
C ALA A 604 -5.34 24.32 10.55
N TRP A 605 -4.99 23.20 11.18
CA TRP A 605 -3.94 23.20 12.19
C TRP A 605 -2.57 23.53 11.61
N CYS A 606 -2.20 22.95 10.48
CA CYS A 606 -0.95 23.29 9.80
C CYS A 606 -0.89 24.78 9.42
N LEU A 607 -1.97 25.35 8.87
CA LEU A 607 -2.05 26.77 8.52
C LEU A 607 -1.91 27.69 9.76
N LEU A 608 -2.50 27.29 10.90
CA LEU A 608 -2.34 27.97 12.16
C LEU A 608 -0.87 28.05 12.58
N GLU A 609 -0.14 26.95 12.47
CA GLU A 609 1.29 26.87 12.82
C GLU A 609 2.18 27.62 11.80
N LEU A 610 1.74 27.72 10.55
CA LEU A 610 2.40 28.55 9.54
C LEU A 610 2.14 30.05 9.71
N GLY A 611 1.21 30.45 10.61
CA GLY A 611 0.85 31.83 10.89
C GLY A 611 -0.27 32.38 10.00
N ALA A 612 -0.98 31.54 9.27
CA ALA A 612 -2.11 31.91 8.40
C ALA A 612 -3.45 31.75 9.14
N GLU A 613 -3.68 32.56 10.21
CA GLU A 613 -4.81 32.39 11.15
C GLU A 613 -6.18 32.51 10.47
N ASP A 614 -6.38 33.45 9.54
CA ASP A 614 -7.65 33.61 8.83
C ASP A 614 -7.96 32.38 7.95
N ARG A 615 -6.95 31.85 7.25
CA ARG A 615 -7.07 30.63 6.46
C ARG A 615 -7.34 29.42 7.37
N ALA A 616 -6.65 29.30 8.49
CA ALA A 616 -6.88 28.25 9.48
C ALA A 616 -8.33 28.28 10.00
N ALA A 617 -8.86 29.46 10.31
CA ALA A 617 -10.24 29.63 10.74
C ALA A 617 -11.24 29.20 9.67
N HIS A 618 -11.00 29.55 8.39
CA HIS A 618 -11.83 29.14 7.27
C HIS A 618 -11.86 27.62 7.12
N PHE A 619 -10.70 26.95 7.06
CA PHE A 619 -10.63 25.49 6.91
C PHE A 619 -11.20 24.73 8.11
N MET A 620 -11.06 25.28 9.32
CA MET A 620 -11.71 24.70 10.50
C MET A 620 -13.23 24.84 10.45
N GLN A 621 -13.75 25.92 9.88
CA GLN A 621 -15.18 26.06 9.63
C GLN A 621 -15.67 25.01 8.65
N LEU A 622 -14.95 24.75 7.55
CA LEU A 622 -15.28 23.67 6.61
C LEU A 622 -15.34 22.30 7.30
N ALA A 623 -14.38 22.00 8.20
CA ALA A 623 -14.41 20.76 8.97
C ALA A 623 -15.63 20.67 9.87
N ASN A 624 -15.99 21.77 10.55
CA ASN A 624 -17.09 21.81 11.50
C ASN A 624 -18.48 21.79 10.84
N GLU A 625 -18.59 22.25 9.59
CA GLU A 625 -19.83 22.25 8.81
C GLU A 625 -19.99 21.00 7.91
N SER A 626 -18.96 20.16 7.82
CA SER A 626 -19.01 18.94 7.00
C SER A 626 -20.07 17.96 7.47
N GLY A 627 -20.84 17.40 6.55
CA GLY A 627 -21.79 16.32 6.82
C GLY A 627 -21.14 15.03 7.33
N LEU A 628 -19.82 14.87 7.11
CA LEU A 628 -19.03 13.71 7.55
C LEU A 628 -18.39 13.90 8.95
N ARG A 629 -18.53 15.06 9.59
CA ARG A 629 -17.83 15.40 10.85
C ARG A 629 -18.08 14.40 11.99
N THR A 630 -19.21 13.69 11.96
CA THR A 630 -19.61 12.71 12.98
C THR A 630 -19.61 11.27 12.50
N ALA A 631 -19.16 11.03 11.24
CA ALA A 631 -19.20 9.71 10.63
C ALA A 631 -18.22 8.71 11.25
N HIS A 632 -17.18 9.19 11.96
CA HIS A 632 -16.16 8.31 12.54
C HIS A 632 -15.68 8.88 13.89
N HIS A 633 -15.25 7.99 14.80
CA HIS A 633 -14.78 8.37 16.13
C HIS A 633 -13.30 8.77 16.19
N SER A 634 -12.47 8.26 15.28
CA SER A 634 -11.01 8.21 15.38
C SER A 634 -10.31 9.57 15.45
N TYR A 635 -9.02 9.50 15.83
CA TYR A 635 -8.14 10.65 15.87
C TYR A 635 -7.71 11.11 14.47
N PHE A 636 -7.45 10.19 13.54
CA PHE A 636 -6.99 10.56 12.21
C PHE A 636 -8.09 11.10 11.30
N TYR A 637 -9.27 10.50 11.30
CA TYR A 637 -10.32 10.86 10.35
C TYR A 637 -11.59 11.44 10.98
N GLY A 638 -11.80 11.23 12.28
CA GLY A 638 -13.09 11.45 12.90
C GLY A 638 -13.15 12.54 13.95
N MET A 639 -14.20 12.42 14.77
CA MET A 639 -14.57 13.39 15.80
C MET A 639 -13.45 13.75 16.77
N ALA A 640 -12.61 12.76 17.18
CA ALA A 640 -11.50 13.03 18.09
C ALA A 640 -10.44 13.97 17.47
N GLY A 641 -10.09 13.75 16.20
CA GLY A 641 -9.13 14.60 15.49
C GLY A 641 -9.69 15.98 15.17
N ILE A 642 -10.95 16.08 14.78
CA ILE A 642 -11.63 17.37 14.55
C ILE A 642 -11.72 18.13 15.88
N GLY A 643 -12.06 17.43 16.99
CA GLY A 643 -12.18 18.01 18.30
C GLY A 643 -10.87 18.60 18.83
N ILE A 644 -9.77 17.86 18.71
CA ILE A 644 -8.46 18.35 19.16
C ILE A 644 -7.94 19.51 18.29
N ALA A 645 -8.23 19.53 16.99
CA ALA A 645 -7.92 20.66 16.11
C ALA A 645 -8.73 21.92 16.51
N ASN A 646 -10.01 21.77 16.90
CA ASN A 646 -10.79 22.87 17.49
C ASN A 646 -10.15 23.39 18.76
N LEU A 647 -9.65 22.52 19.65
CA LEU A 647 -8.93 22.96 20.86
C LEU A 647 -7.64 23.70 20.53
N ALA A 648 -6.92 23.34 19.47
CA ALA A 648 -5.74 24.06 19.00
C ALA A 648 -6.09 25.51 18.57
N LEU A 649 -7.16 25.68 17.80
CA LEU A 649 -7.62 26.99 17.39
C LEU A 649 -8.15 27.81 18.60
N TYR A 650 -8.88 27.17 19.52
CA TYR A 650 -9.30 27.84 20.77
C TYR A 650 -8.09 28.33 21.56
N HIS A 651 -7.07 27.51 21.72
CA HIS A 651 -5.86 27.90 22.45
C HIS A 651 -5.17 29.11 21.84
N ARG A 652 -5.07 29.17 20.52
CA ARG A 652 -4.42 30.27 19.81
C ARG A 652 -5.25 31.53 19.78
N THR A 653 -6.56 31.43 19.54
CA THR A 653 -7.43 32.58 19.27
C THR A 653 -8.28 33.05 20.45
N GLY A 654 -8.46 32.21 21.49
CA GLY A 654 -9.40 32.43 22.57
C GLY A 654 -10.89 32.39 22.16
N ASN A 655 -11.20 32.03 20.92
CA ASN A 655 -12.57 32.05 20.42
C ASN A 655 -13.35 30.83 20.94
N VAL A 656 -14.28 31.06 21.82
CA VAL A 656 -15.09 30.09 22.55
C VAL A 656 -15.93 29.17 21.61
N ARG A 657 -16.21 29.60 20.38
CA ARG A 657 -16.91 28.74 19.38
C ARG A 657 -16.19 27.40 19.17
N TYR A 658 -14.87 27.43 19.10
CA TYR A 658 -14.09 26.21 18.92
C TYR A 658 -14.18 25.28 20.13
N LEU A 659 -14.14 25.84 21.35
CA LEU A 659 -14.34 25.04 22.58
C LEU A 659 -15.74 24.42 22.59
N ASN A 660 -16.78 25.18 22.24
CA ASN A 660 -18.15 24.68 22.20
C ASN A 660 -18.30 23.52 21.20
N THR A 661 -17.70 23.64 20.01
CA THR A 661 -17.69 22.54 19.00
C THR A 661 -16.94 21.33 19.52
N ALA A 662 -15.80 21.49 20.19
CA ALA A 662 -15.07 20.38 20.81
C ALA A 662 -15.92 19.66 21.87
N VAL A 663 -16.65 20.41 22.75
CA VAL A 663 -17.58 19.84 23.74
C VAL A 663 -18.74 19.11 23.06
N GLU A 664 -19.29 19.65 21.98
CA GLU A 664 -20.35 19.00 21.21
C GLU A 664 -19.88 17.66 20.65
N LEU A 665 -18.72 17.63 19.96
CA LEU A 665 -18.14 16.40 19.39
C LEU A 665 -17.82 15.37 20.48
N ALA A 666 -17.28 15.80 21.61
CA ALA A 666 -17.00 14.93 22.75
C ALA A 666 -18.29 14.32 23.33
N SER A 667 -19.38 15.09 23.40
CA SER A 667 -20.67 14.60 23.87
C SER A 667 -21.25 13.56 22.91
N GLN A 668 -21.19 13.83 21.60
CA GLN A 668 -21.62 12.87 20.57
C GLN A 668 -20.76 11.58 20.60
N LEU A 669 -19.46 11.69 20.85
CA LEU A 669 -18.61 10.50 21.06
C LEU A 669 -19.15 9.66 22.23
N LEU A 670 -19.44 10.26 23.38
CA LEU A 670 -19.99 9.52 24.53
C LEU A 670 -21.34 8.88 24.23
N ASP A 671 -22.23 9.57 23.52
CA ASP A 671 -23.57 9.05 23.15
C ASP A 671 -23.48 7.81 22.24
N HIS A 672 -22.40 7.68 21.44
CA HIS A 672 -22.16 6.55 20.54
C HIS A 672 -21.15 5.53 21.10
N SER A 673 -20.75 5.67 22.36
CA SER A 673 -19.82 4.74 22.99
C SER A 673 -20.48 3.41 23.35
N HIS A 674 -19.68 2.36 23.35
CA HIS A 674 -20.01 1.07 23.96
C HIS A 674 -19.16 0.87 25.20
N GLU A 675 -19.73 0.26 26.23
CA GLU A 675 -19.03 -0.04 27.48
C GLU A 675 -19.06 -1.55 27.75
N ASN A 676 -17.93 -2.07 28.22
CA ASN A 676 -17.81 -3.45 28.71
C ASN A 676 -16.84 -3.48 29.90
N ASP A 677 -16.53 -4.65 30.41
CA ASP A 677 -15.61 -4.87 31.55
C ASP A 677 -14.17 -4.38 31.29
N ARG A 678 -13.79 -4.13 30.03
CA ARG A 678 -12.47 -3.60 29.63
C ARG A 678 -12.44 -2.07 29.51
N GLY A 679 -13.59 -1.44 29.35
CA GLY A 679 -13.72 0.02 29.26
C GLY A 679 -14.63 0.51 28.13
N LEU A 680 -14.51 1.81 27.82
CA LEU A 680 -15.23 2.45 26.74
C LEU A 680 -14.56 2.20 25.39
N HIS A 681 -15.37 1.89 24.37
CA HIS A 681 -14.87 1.68 23.01
C HIS A 681 -15.87 2.11 21.94
N TRP A 682 -15.35 2.31 20.73
CA TRP A 682 -16.12 2.67 19.54
C TRP A 682 -15.85 1.64 18.43
N LYS A 683 -16.79 1.52 17.50
CA LYS A 683 -16.73 0.61 16.37
C LYS A 683 -16.76 1.38 15.04
N SER A 684 -16.09 0.84 14.05
CA SER A 684 -16.19 1.25 12.66
C SER A 684 -16.77 0.06 11.87
N GLY A 685 -18.08 0.07 11.64
CA GLY A 685 -18.81 -1.15 11.24
C GLY A 685 -18.67 -2.23 12.31
N ASP A 686 -18.20 -3.41 11.93
CA ASP A 686 -17.93 -4.53 12.86
C ASP A 686 -16.52 -4.51 13.48
N LEU A 687 -15.67 -3.54 13.07
CA LEU A 687 -14.28 -3.47 13.51
C LEU A 687 -14.16 -2.63 14.80
N VAL A 688 -13.39 -3.15 15.76
CA VAL A 688 -12.95 -2.41 16.94
C VAL A 688 -11.42 -2.31 16.86
N GLN A 689 -10.94 -1.13 16.50
CA GLN A 689 -9.51 -0.87 16.33
C GLN A 689 -8.84 -0.47 17.64
N VAL A 690 -7.54 -0.67 17.75
CA VAL A 690 -6.69 -0.34 18.92
C VAL A 690 -5.61 0.64 18.46
N GLY A 691 -5.18 1.56 19.33
CA GLY A 691 -4.08 2.49 19.08
C GLY A 691 -4.49 3.96 18.97
N LEU A 692 -3.53 4.80 18.56
CA LEU A 692 -3.70 6.27 18.52
C LEU A 692 -4.52 6.72 17.31
N GLY A 693 -4.18 6.26 16.12
CA GLY A 693 -4.75 6.77 14.89
C GLY A 693 -6.23 6.46 14.72
N TYR A 694 -6.58 5.22 14.93
CA TYR A 694 -7.92 4.67 14.65
C TYR A 694 -8.63 4.14 15.89
N GLY A 695 -7.89 3.79 16.95
CA GLY A 695 -8.40 3.16 18.16
C GLY A 695 -8.84 4.14 19.24
N GLN A 696 -8.99 3.57 20.44
CA GLN A 696 -9.58 4.27 21.56
C GLN A 696 -8.61 5.23 22.23
N SER A 697 -7.29 5.00 22.11
CA SER A 697 -6.27 5.88 22.68
C SER A 697 -6.32 7.29 22.07
N GLY A 698 -6.65 7.44 20.77
CA GLY A 698 -6.83 8.74 20.16
C GLY A 698 -8.02 9.52 20.71
N VAL A 699 -9.14 8.84 20.97
CA VAL A 699 -10.30 9.42 21.66
C VAL A 699 -9.95 9.81 23.09
N ALA A 700 -9.19 8.96 23.78
CA ALA A 700 -8.71 9.24 25.14
C ALA A 700 -7.86 10.52 25.20
N LEU A 701 -6.96 10.72 24.22
CA LEU A 701 -6.15 11.94 24.13
C LEU A 701 -7.02 13.19 24.00
N PHE A 702 -8.00 13.16 23.10
CA PHE A 702 -8.93 14.27 22.92
C PHE A 702 -9.70 14.57 24.20
N PHE A 703 -10.25 13.57 24.88
CA PHE A 703 -10.94 13.77 26.15
C PHE A 703 -10.04 14.33 27.25
N LEU A 704 -8.77 13.89 27.32
CA LEU A 704 -7.80 14.47 28.26
C LEU A 704 -7.60 15.96 28.01
N ARG A 705 -7.36 16.36 26.75
CA ARG A 705 -7.17 17.77 26.40
C ARG A 705 -8.41 18.62 26.68
N LEU A 706 -9.59 18.05 26.42
CA LEU A 706 -10.84 18.73 26.74
C LEU A 706 -11.05 18.90 28.27
N PHE A 707 -10.65 17.89 29.07
CA PHE A 707 -10.64 18.02 30.54
C PHE A 707 -9.72 19.15 30.99
N GLU A 708 -8.48 19.21 30.48
CA GLU A 708 -7.48 20.22 30.87
C GLU A 708 -7.93 21.65 30.57
N VAL A 709 -8.76 21.85 29.56
CA VAL A 709 -9.32 23.15 29.19
C VAL A 709 -10.61 23.47 29.97
N SER A 710 -11.51 22.48 30.15
CA SER A 710 -12.85 22.69 30.70
C SER A 710 -12.93 22.48 32.20
N GLY A 711 -12.02 21.69 32.78
CA GLY A 711 -12.06 21.27 34.18
C GLY A 711 -13.15 20.23 34.50
N ASP A 712 -13.91 19.75 33.51
CA ASP A 712 -14.99 18.79 33.74
C ASP A 712 -14.43 17.35 33.78
N GLU A 713 -14.41 16.78 34.97
CA GLU A 713 -13.86 15.46 35.28
C GLU A 713 -14.53 14.30 34.50
N LYS A 714 -15.73 14.52 33.95
CA LYS A 714 -16.35 13.45 33.12
C LYS A 714 -15.48 13.07 31.94
N TRP A 715 -14.77 14.04 31.33
CA TRP A 715 -13.89 13.81 30.20
C TRP A 715 -12.64 13.02 30.61
N LEU A 716 -12.06 13.33 31.77
CA LEU A 716 -10.92 12.57 32.28
C LEU A 716 -11.30 11.11 32.56
N ARG A 717 -12.49 10.88 33.18
CA ARG A 717 -12.98 9.51 33.43
C ARG A 717 -13.22 8.75 32.14
N ALA A 718 -13.92 9.34 31.17
CA ALA A 718 -14.19 8.72 29.88
C ALA A 718 -12.91 8.42 29.11
N GLY A 719 -11.99 9.38 29.06
CA GLY A 719 -10.69 9.19 28.41
C GLY A 719 -9.88 8.06 29.03
N ARG A 720 -9.88 7.98 30.38
CA ARG A 720 -9.21 6.90 31.10
C ARG A 720 -9.80 5.52 30.77
N GLN A 721 -11.13 5.40 30.71
CA GLN A 721 -11.80 4.15 30.34
C GLN A 721 -11.51 3.75 28.89
N ALA A 722 -11.46 4.70 27.98
CA ALA A 722 -11.08 4.47 26.59
C ALA A 722 -9.63 3.96 26.46
N LEU A 723 -8.69 4.59 27.18
CA LEU A 723 -7.30 4.16 27.20
C LEU A 723 -7.12 2.77 27.83
N LEU A 724 -7.82 2.48 28.91
CA LEU A 724 -7.80 1.17 29.59
C LEU A 724 -8.33 0.06 28.67
N PHE A 725 -9.31 0.36 27.82
CA PHE A 725 -9.78 -0.59 26.82
C PHE A 725 -8.63 -1.03 25.88
N ASP A 726 -7.91 -0.07 25.29
CA ASP A 726 -6.76 -0.38 24.42
C ASP A 726 -5.68 -1.15 25.20
N ILE A 727 -5.29 -0.68 26.38
CA ILE A 727 -4.27 -1.33 27.22
C ILE A 727 -4.64 -2.79 27.54
N SER A 728 -5.94 -3.08 27.75
CA SER A 728 -6.41 -4.44 28.05
C SER A 728 -6.27 -5.43 26.89
N HIS A 729 -6.02 -4.94 25.67
CA HIS A 729 -5.77 -5.76 24.47
C HIS A 729 -4.28 -5.92 24.15
N GLY A 730 -3.40 -5.36 25.00
CA GLY A 730 -1.96 -5.54 24.86
C GLY A 730 -1.54 -6.99 25.07
N VAL A 731 -0.55 -7.43 24.29
CA VAL A 731 0.00 -8.78 24.28
C VAL A 731 1.47 -8.73 24.69
N GLU A 732 1.89 -9.61 25.58
CA GLU A 732 3.28 -9.80 25.97
C GLU A 732 3.95 -10.81 25.04
N LEU A 733 4.74 -10.33 24.07
CA LEU A 733 5.53 -11.18 23.15
C LEU A 733 6.92 -11.53 23.73
N GLU A 734 7.50 -10.63 24.51
CA GLU A 734 8.75 -10.80 25.23
C GLU A 734 8.55 -10.34 26.68
N ALA A 735 9.26 -10.95 27.61
CA ALA A 735 9.10 -10.66 29.03
C ALA A 735 9.22 -9.14 29.34
N GLY A 736 8.15 -8.57 29.88
CA GLY A 736 8.04 -7.17 30.26
C GLY A 736 7.71 -6.21 29.12
N THR A 737 7.52 -6.69 27.87
CA THR A 737 7.05 -5.86 26.76
C THR A 737 5.53 -5.92 26.64
N LEU A 738 4.93 -4.84 26.16
CA LEU A 738 3.50 -4.81 25.83
C LEU A 738 3.34 -4.25 24.41
N THR A 739 2.87 -5.11 23.50
CA THR A 739 2.58 -4.77 22.11
C THR A 739 1.10 -4.90 21.80
N PHE A 740 0.62 -4.34 20.71
CA PHE A 740 -0.82 -4.23 20.44
C PHE A 740 -1.20 -4.77 19.08
N PRO A 741 -2.35 -5.49 18.99
CA PRO A 741 -2.95 -5.82 17.70
C PRO A 741 -3.59 -4.57 17.09
N ARG A 742 -3.77 -4.56 15.77
CA ARG A 742 -4.49 -3.49 15.07
C ARG A 742 -5.95 -3.36 15.49
N GLY A 743 -6.54 -4.45 15.90
CA GLY A 743 -7.94 -4.52 16.34
C GLY A 743 -8.20 -5.75 17.21
N VAL A 744 -9.34 -5.75 17.86
CA VAL A 744 -9.71 -6.76 18.88
C VAL A 744 -9.65 -8.21 18.35
N ASN A 745 -9.94 -8.40 17.06
CA ASN A 745 -9.92 -9.72 16.42
C ASN A 745 -8.76 -9.90 15.42
N ASP A 746 -7.79 -8.97 15.41
CA ASP A 746 -6.61 -9.06 14.56
C ASP A 746 -5.47 -9.72 15.33
N THR A 747 -4.71 -10.58 14.65
CA THR A 747 -3.51 -11.22 15.21
C THR A 747 -2.22 -10.48 14.83
N THR A 748 -2.30 -9.50 13.94
CA THR A 748 -1.16 -8.69 13.53
C THR A 748 -0.86 -7.66 14.61
N VAL A 749 0.29 -7.76 15.23
CA VAL A 749 0.75 -6.83 16.26
C VAL A 749 1.70 -5.79 15.66
N GLU A 750 1.60 -4.56 16.16
CA GLU A 750 2.36 -3.44 15.64
C GLU A 750 2.97 -2.59 16.77
N PRO A 751 4.21 -2.09 16.58
CA PRO A 751 4.86 -1.24 17.59
C PRO A 751 4.79 0.26 17.27
N TYR A 752 4.09 0.67 16.21
CA TYR A 752 4.18 2.01 15.64
C TYR A 752 3.30 3.07 16.32
N LEU A 753 3.44 4.32 15.85
CA LEU A 753 2.67 5.46 16.38
C LEU A 753 1.22 5.44 15.92
N GLU A 754 0.97 5.07 14.68
CA GLU A 754 -0.37 5.02 14.10
C GLU A 754 -1.26 3.98 14.79
N GLU A 755 -0.75 2.76 14.85
CA GLU A 755 -1.33 1.60 15.53
C GLU A 755 -0.23 0.93 16.34
N GLY A 756 -0.46 0.63 17.61
CA GLY A 756 0.50 -0.13 18.42
C GLY A 756 1.13 0.60 19.60
N SER A 757 2.23 0.03 20.08
CA SER A 757 2.86 0.39 21.36
C SER A 757 3.24 1.84 21.47
N ALA A 758 3.83 2.44 20.43
CA ALA A 758 4.26 3.83 20.45
C ALA A 758 3.06 4.79 20.63
N GLY A 759 1.96 4.53 19.90
CA GLY A 759 0.76 5.37 19.98
C GLY A 759 0.05 5.28 21.32
N VAL A 760 -0.13 4.07 21.84
CA VAL A 760 -0.76 3.84 23.15
C VAL A 760 0.12 4.42 24.27
N ALA A 761 1.45 4.21 24.21
CA ALA A 761 2.39 4.76 25.18
C ALA A 761 2.34 6.30 25.24
N ARG A 762 2.21 6.96 24.07
CA ARG A 762 2.06 8.43 24.00
C ARG A 762 0.92 8.93 24.86
N VAL A 763 -0.22 8.26 24.80
CA VAL A 763 -1.41 8.65 25.56
C VAL A 763 -1.28 8.22 27.03
N ALA A 764 -0.74 7.03 27.29
CA ALA A 764 -0.52 6.54 28.66
C ALA A 764 0.42 7.45 29.47
N LEU A 765 1.50 7.96 28.88
CA LEU A 765 2.40 8.95 29.49
C LEU A 765 1.64 10.20 29.94
N ARG A 766 0.72 10.70 29.11
CA ARG A 766 -0.07 11.91 29.38
C ARG A 766 -1.14 11.71 30.45
N PHE A 767 -1.63 10.47 30.60
CA PHE A 767 -2.51 10.08 31.70
C PHE A 767 -1.77 9.75 33.02
N GLY A 768 -0.43 9.82 33.04
CA GLY A 768 0.39 9.44 34.19
C GLY A 768 0.43 7.93 34.46
N MET A 769 0.07 7.09 33.48
CA MET A 769 0.10 5.62 33.56
C MET A 769 1.52 5.10 33.23
N PHE A 770 2.50 5.52 34.03
CA PHE A 770 3.93 5.36 33.73
C PHE A 770 4.39 3.90 33.71
N GLU A 771 3.89 3.06 34.61
CA GLU A 771 4.25 1.64 34.66
C GLU A 771 3.83 0.89 33.39
N GLN A 772 2.60 1.13 32.92
CA GLN A 772 2.11 0.55 31.66
C GLN A 772 2.90 1.10 30.47
N ALA A 773 3.15 2.42 30.45
CA ALA A 773 3.92 3.03 29.40
C ALA A 773 5.35 2.47 29.30
N GLU A 774 6.02 2.18 30.43
CA GLU A 774 7.36 1.58 30.43
C GLU A 774 7.42 0.22 29.71
N SER A 775 6.40 -0.63 29.87
CA SER A 775 6.30 -1.91 29.15
C SER A 775 6.14 -1.73 27.63
N MET A 776 5.40 -0.70 27.22
CA MET A 776 5.25 -0.32 25.80
C MET A 776 6.54 0.28 25.25
N LEU A 777 7.23 1.10 26.05
CA LEU A 777 8.51 1.71 25.67
C LEU A 777 9.63 0.68 25.56
N LEU A 778 9.55 -0.44 26.27
CA LEU A 778 10.43 -1.59 26.04
C LEU A 778 10.20 -2.24 24.68
N ASP A 779 8.93 -2.34 24.23
CA ASP A 779 8.61 -2.90 22.91
C ASP A 779 9.16 -2.04 21.74
N VAL A 780 9.19 -0.72 21.88
CA VAL A 780 9.74 0.17 20.84
C VAL A 780 11.27 0.32 20.88
N HIS A 781 11.94 -0.30 21.84
CA HIS A 781 13.41 -0.34 21.90
C HIS A 781 14.01 -1.30 20.89
N ARG A 782 13.69 -1.08 19.59
CA ARG A 782 14.08 -1.89 18.44
C ARG A 782 15.06 -1.13 17.55
N LYS A 783 16.04 -1.83 16.98
CA LYS A 783 16.86 -1.31 15.87
C LYS A 783 16.17 -1.48 14.53
N TYR A 784 15.38 -2.53 14.44
CA TYR A 784 14.76 -3.02 13.21
C TYR A 784 13.24 -2.84 13.21
N ALA A 785 12.75 -2.16 12.20
CA ALA A 785 11.36 -2.10 11.78
C ALA A 785 11.33 -2.04 10.26
N VAL A 786 10.27 -2.51 9.61
CA VAL A 786 10.28 -2.65 8.14
C VAL A 786 10.33 -1.28 7.44
N PHE A 787 9.80 -0.22 8.05
CA PHE A 787 9.71 1.11 7.47
C PHE A 787 10.48 2.16 8.29
N ALA A 788 10.75 3.32 7.67
CA ALA A 788 11.48 4.42 8.29
C ALA A 788 10.58 5.54 8.84
N GLY A 789 9.32 5.66 8.35
CA GLY A 789 8.42 6.79 8.55
C GLY A 789 8.06 7.12 10.00
N LEU A 790 7.40 8.27 10.20
CA LEU A 790 6.99 8.75 11.52
C LEU A 790 5.76 8.02 12.06
N LEU A 791 4.68 7.91 11.27
CA LEU A 791 3.46 7.28 11.76
C LEU A 791 3.58 5.75 11.74
N TYR A 792 4.30 5.22 10.77
CA TYR A 792 4.45 3.80 10.51
C TYR A 792 5.92 3.48 10.18
N GLY A 793 6.75 3.30 11.19
CA GLY A 793 8.16 3.00 10.99
C GLY A 793 9.07 3.35 12.19
N THR A 794 10.38 3.24 11.98
CA THR A 794 11.39 3.47 13.04
C THR A 794 11.38 4.92 13.55
N GLY A 795 10.94 5.88 12.73
CA GLY A 795 10.74 7.28 13.16
C GLY A 795 9.79 7.40 14.35
N SER A 796 8.74 6.54 14.43
CA SER A 796 7.82 6.51 15.57
C SER A 796 8.52 6.15 16.89
N PHE A 797 9.56 5.30 16.84
CA PHE A 797 10.31 4.91 18.04
C PHE A 797 11.17 6.05 18.57
N VAL A 798 11.82 6.79 17.66
CA VAL A 798 12.57 8.00 18.03
C VAL A 798 11.63 9.03 18.66
N ASP A 799 10.46 9.20 18.07
CA ASP A 799 9.48 10.20 18.45
C ASP A 799 8.85 9.91 19.83
N ILE A 800 8.44 8.65 20.10
CA ILE A 800 7.89 8.28 21.41
C ILE A 800 8.95 8.22 22.51
N LEU A 801 10.19 7.84 22.20
CA LEU A 801 11.28 7.89 23.16
C LEU A 801 11.67 9.34 23.52
N THR A 802 11.37 10.31 22.64
CA THR A 802 11.45 11.74 22.99
C THR A 802 10.41 12.12 24.03
N ASP A 803 9.16 11.65 23.90
CA ASP A 803 8.15 11.83 24.95
C ASP A 803 8.62 11.20 26.28
N ALA A 804 9.13 9.96 26.24
CA ALA A 804 9.63 9.28 27.44
C ALA A 804 10.76 10.05 28.15
N ARG A 805 11.63 10.73 27.41
CA ARG A 805 12.65 11.65 27.99
C ARG A 805 12.03 12.83 28.73
N GLN A 806 10.88 13.33 28.29
CA GLN A 806 10.20 14.46 28.93
C GLN A 806 9.38 14.06 30.14
N PHE A 807 8.70 12.89 30.08
CA PHE A 807 7.74 12.47 31.10
C PHE A 807 8.35 11.57 32.18
N LEU A 808 9.45 10.88 31.90
CA LEU A 808 10.07 9.87 32.76
C LEU A 808 11.54 10.22 33.11
N ASP A 809 12.49 9.49 32.49
CA ASP A 809 13.92 9.63 32.75
C ASP A 809 14.68 10.04 31.47
N GLU A 810 15.17 11.26 31.46
CA GLU A 810 15.86 11.83 30.30
C GLU A 810 17.06 10.98 29.86
N GLN A 811 17.92 10.56 30.80
CA GLN A 811 19.14 9.85 30.49
C GLN A 811 18.87 8.40 30.03
N LYS A 812 17.98 7.69 30.73
CA LYS A 812 17.60 6.32 30.38
C LYS A 812 17.07 6.26 28.95
N TYR A 813 16.11 7.12 28.62
CA TYR A 813 15.46 7.09 27.31
C TYR A 813 16.28 7.73 26.21
N ARG A 814 17.21 8.63 26.51
CA ARG A 814 18.24 9.09 25.56
C ARG A 814 19.17 7.94 25.15
N LEU A 815 19.56 7.08 26.06
CA LEU A 815 20.33 5.89 25.74
C LEU A 815 19.53 4.89 24.93
N MET A 816 18.28 4.62 25.30
CA MET A 816 17.39 3.72 24.53
C MET A 816 17.16 4.20 23.09
N MET A 817 17.08 5.51 22.87
CA MET A 817 16.87 6.12 21.55
C MET A 817 18.02 5.85 20.59
N ARG A 818 19.24 5.57 21.06
CA ARG A 818 20.41 5.28 20.19
C ARG A 818 20.15 4.11 19.27
N ARG A 819 19.42 3.10 19.71
CA ARG A 819 19.11 1.89 18.95
C ARG A 819 18.25 2.17 17.70
N PRO A 820 17.05 2.79 17.77
CA PRO A 820 16.31 3.15 16.57
C PRO A 820 17.01 4.19 15.70
N LEU A 821 17.77 5.13 16.28
CA LEU A 821 18.61 6.07 15.51
C LEU A 821 19.67 5.33 14.67
N ALA A 822 20.36 4.35 15.27
CA ALA A 822 21.31 3.49 14.55
C ALA A 822 20.60 2.71 13.44
N GLY A 823 19.37 2.22 13.68
CA GLY A 823 18.55 1.55 12.67
C GLY A 823 18.27 2.43 11.46
N ILE A 824 17.84 3.67 11.66
CA ILE A 824 17.60 4.61 10.54
C ILE A 824 18.89 4.93 9.82
N ARG A 825 19.98 5.24 10.55
CA ARG A 825 21.28 5.59 9.97
C ARG A 825 21.85 4.47 9.09
N ASP A 826 21.83 3.23 9.59
CA ASP A 826 22.54 2.10 8.99
C ASP A 826 21.75 1.50 7.82
N ILE A 827 20.40 1.49 7.94
CA ILE A 827 19.54 0.78 6.99
C ILE A 827 18.89 1.75 6.00
N TYR A 828 18.16 2.77 6.50
CA TYR A 828 17.24 3.54 5.69
C TYR A 828 17.81 4.86 5.17
N LEU A 829 18.86 5.41 5.78
CA LEU A 829 19.35 6.71 5.38
C LEU A 829 20.00 6.67 3.98
N LEU A 830 19.42 7.46 3.06
CA LEU A 830 19.87 7.63 1.69
C LEU A 830 20.66 8.94 1.63
N LYS A 831 21.99 8.86 1.53
CA LYS A 831 22.85 10.05 1.40
C LYS A 831 22.95 10.44 -0.07
N ARG A 832 22.37 11.60 -0.44
CA ARG A 832 22.33 12.16 -1.78
C ARG A 832 23.10 13.49 -1.85
N GLN A 833 23.40 13.98 -3.05
CA GLN A 833 24.07 15.25 -3.23
C GLN A 833 23.23 16.44 -2.72
N GLU A 834 21.94 16.38 -2.96
CA GLU A 834 20.91 17.37 -2.58
C GLU A 834 20.49 17.32 -1.10
N GLY A 835 21.01 16.38 -0.32
CA GLY A 835 20.65 16.19 1.08
C GLY A 835 20.47 14.71 1.44
N TRP A 836 19.84 14.45 2.59
CA TRP A 836 19.52 13.09 3.00
C TRP A 836 18.04 12.79 2.87
N ALA A 837 17.71 11.55 2.53
CA ALA A 837 16.34 11.08 2.40
C ALA A 837 16.15 9.74 3.13
N THR A 838 14.90 9.33 3.29
CA THR A 838 14.50 7.99 3.70
C THR A 838 13.54 7.41 2.67
N PRO A 839 13.48 6.08 2.49
CA PRO A 839 12.48 5.49 1.65
C PRO A 839 11.08 5.72 2.24
N GLY A 840 10.10 5.90 1.37
CA GLY A 840 8.69 5.88 1.71
C GLY A 840 8.17 4.46 1.91
N ASP A 841 6.86 4.32 2.00
CA ASP A 841 6.21 3.03 2.11
C ASP A 841 6.52 2.12 0.90
N GLY A 842 6.76 0.84 1.16
CA GLY A 842 7.19 -0.14 0.14
C GLY A 842 8.69 -0.20 -0.11
N LEU A 843 9.51 0.74 0.40
CA LEU A 843 10.99 0.78 0.38
C LEU A 843 11.65 0.96 -1.00
N PHE A 844 10.91 1.07 -2.08
CA PHE A 844 11.46 1.17 -3.45
C PHE A 844 11.38 2.58 -4.05
N ARG A 845 10.70 3.51 -3.37
CA ARG A 845 10.64 4.93 -3.73
C ARG A 845 10.79 5.83 -2.52
N VAL A 846 11.22 7.07 -2.76
CA VAL A 846 11.30 8.12 -1.75
C VAL A 846 9.99 8.88 -1.70
N SER A 847 9.51 9.20 -0.50
CA SER A 847 8.38 10.11 -0.26
C SER A 847 8.82 11.27 0.61
N CYS A 848 8.31 12.48 0.31
CA CYS A 848 8.59 13.68 1.10
C CYS A 848 7.56 13.93 2.21
N ASP A 849 6.43 13.20 2.26
CA ASP A 849 5.31 13.46 3.16
C ASP A 849 5.62 13.33 4.65
N TYR A 850 4.67 13.77 5.48
CA TYR A 850 4.79 13.75 6.94
C TYR A 850 4.50 12.36 7.55
N ALA A 851 3.60 11.59 6.97
CA ALA A 851 3.15 10.31 7.55
C ALA A 851 4.21 9.22 7.41
N THR A 852 4.68 9.00 6.18
CA THR A 852 5.55 7.86 5.81
C THR A 852 6.93 8.29 5.31
N GLY A 853 7.09 9.56 4.98
CA GLY A 853 8.24 10.09 4.24
C GLY A 853 9.24 10.89 5.08
N VAL A 854 10.06 11.64 4.34
CA VAL A 854 11.21 12.41 4.85
C VAL A 854 10.80 13.46 5.88
N ALA A 855 9.65 14.15 5.70
CA ALA A 855 9.23 15.22 6.60
C ALA A 855 8.90 14.71 8.00
N GLY A 856 8.28 13.52 8.11
CA GLY A 856 8.03 12.92 9.43
C GLY A 856 9.31 12.53 10.14
N VAL A 857 10.28 11.94 9.41
CA VAL A 857 11.59 11.58 9.97
C VAL A 857 12.39 12.83 10.37
N LEU A 858 12.33 13.90 9.57
CA LEU A 858 12.87 15.21 9.93
C LEU A 858 12.33 15.67 11.29
N ARG A 859 11.01 15.63 11.49
CA ARG A 859 10.39 16.04 12.76
C ARG A 859 10.80 15.17 13.94
N ALA A 860 10.85 13.84 13.74
CA ALA A 860 11.31 12.93 14.79
C ALA A 860 12.74 13.28 15.26
N PHE A 861 13.65 13.56 14.33
CA PHE A 861 15.03 13.92 14.64
C PHE A 861 15.16 15.31 15.26
N ASP A 862 14.45 16.30 14.71
CA ASP A 862 14.49 17.66 15.25
C ASP A 862 13.93 17.70 16.68
N ARG A 863 12.80 17.03 16.95
CA ARG A 863 12.26 16.86 18.29
C ARG A 863 13.24 16.20 19.26
N ALA A 864 13.89 15.12 18.80
CA ALA A 864 14.86 14.38 19.61
C ALA A 864 16.08 15.24 19.98
N GLY A 865 16.54 16.11 19.08
CA GLY A 865 17.64 17.05 19.30
C GLY A 865 17.28 18.19 20.24
N ARG A 866 16.09 18.79 20.08
CA ARG A 866 15.63 19.97 20.85
C ARG A 866 14.82 19.63 22.10
N LEU A 867 14.36 18.39 22.22
CA LEU A 867 13.42 17.94 23.25
C LEU A 867 12.07 18.69 23.18
N ASP A 868 11.58 18.94 21.96
CA ASP A 868 10.30 19.60 21.71
C ASP A 868 9.09 18.72 22.09
N ALA A 869 7.95 19.37 22.36
CA ALA A 869 6.67 18.69 22.56
C ALA A 869 6.23 17.87 21.35
N ALA A 870 5.35 16.88 21.57
CA ALA A 870 4.84 16.05 20.49
C ALA A 870 3.91 16.83 19.55
N ASP A 871 4.12 16.64 18.25
CA ASP A 871 3.29 17.26 17.23
C ASP A 871 1.83 16.81 17.37
N PHE A 872 0.91 17.74 17.18
CA PHE A 872 -0.55 17.54 17.21
C PHE A 872 -1.11 16.93 18.51
N SER A 873 -0.40 17.01 19.62
CA SER A 873 -0.80 16.47 20.93
C SER A 873 -1.26 17.51 21.94
N LEU A 874 -1.10 18.81 21.65
CA LEU A 874 -1.45 19.96 22.52
C LEU A 874 -0.87 19.86 23.93
N ASP A 875 0.41 19.53 24.04
CA ASP A 875 1.09 19.37 25.35
C ASP A 875 1.22 20.70 26.12
N GLU A 876 0.97 21.83 25.47
CA GLU A 876 0.92 23.15 26.10
C GLU A 876 -0.17 23.26 27.17
N PHE A 877 -1.25 22.50 27.07
CA PHE A 877 -2.29 22.43 28.09
C PHE A 877 -1.86 21.63 29.33
N GLY A 878 -0.97 20.65 29.19
CA GLY A 878 -0.60 19.63 30.16
C GLY A 878 0.25 20.10 31.35
N ARG A 879 0.23 21.37 31.76
CA ARG A 879 0.92 21.84 32.98
C ARG A 879 0.15 21.61 34.29
N VAL A 880 -1.04 21.00 34.21
CA VAL A 880 -1.74 20.53 35.42
C VAL A 880 -1.19 19.13 35.72
N ALA A 881 -0.23 19.09 36.67
CA ALA A 881 0.28 17.81 37.18
C ALA A 881 -0.90 16.97 37.69
N VAL A 882 -1.20 15.86 37.00
CA VAL A 882 -2.08 14.82 37.58
C VAL A 882 -1.41 14.39 38.89
N PRO A 883 -2.08 14.53 40.07
CA PRO A 883 -1.45 14.21 41.35
C PRO A 883 -0.93 12.77 41.35
N ARG A 884 0.32 12.57 41.73
CA ARG A 884 0.98 11.27 41.88
C ARG A 884 0.28 10.30 42.88
N ASN A 885 -0.79 10.73 43.54
CA ASN A 885 -1.51 9.98 44.58
C ASN A 885 -3.03 9.95 44.31
N ALA A 886 -3.47 9.17 43.37
CA ALA A 886 -4.80 8.60 43.37
C ALA A 886 -4.66 7.10 43.15
N SER A 887 -4.38 6.37 44.23
CA SER A 887 -4.52 4.90 44.27
C SER A 887 -5.99 4.53 44.05
N LEU A 888 -6.35 4.22 42.82
CA LEU A 888 -7.61 3.58 42.47
C LEU A 888 -7.34 2.09 42.27
N CYS A 889 -8.07 1.30 43.02
CA CYS A 889 -8.04 -0.15 43.06
C CYS A 889 -7.86 -0.78 41.67
N THR A 890 -6.78 -1.52 41.50
CA THR A 890 -6.57 -2.46 40.37
C THR A 890 -7.56 -3.62 40.50
N PRO A 891 -8.32 -3.96 39.44
CA PRO A 891 -8.92 -5.30 39.42
C PRO A 891 -7.78 -6.31 39.24
N ALA A 892 -7.80 -7.35 40.03
CA ALA A 892 -6.83 -8.46 39.95
C ALA A 892 -6.86 -9.10 38.56
N VAL A 893 -5.74 -9.09 37.89
CA VAL A 893 -5.51 -9.89 36.69
C VAL A 893 -5.44 -11.36 37.14
N THR A 894 -6.48 -12.10 36.86
CA THR A 894 -6.45 -13.58 36.96
C THR A 894 -5.61 -14.12 35.82
N ARG A 895 -4.62 -14.94 36.18
CA ARG A 895 -3.67 -15.66 35.31
C ARG A 895 -4.34 -16.56 34.27
#